data_3209655037ce2ad6387a7a946b4ec4b6
#
_entry.id   3209655037ce2ad6387a7a946b4ec4b6
#
_cell.length_a   1.000
_cell.length_b   1.000
_cell.length_c   1.000
_cell.angle_alpha   90.00
_cell.angle_beta   90.00
_cell.angle_gamma   90.00
#
_symmetry.space_group_name_H-M   'P 1'
#
loop_
_entity.id
_entity.type
_entity.pdbx_description
1 polymer ?
#
loop_
_entity_poly.entity_id
_entity_poly.type
_entity_poly.pdbx_seq_one_letter_code
_entity_poly.pdbx_strand_id
1 'polypeptide(L)'
;MASSDCSTFAIVCDNPCGLEASQLEALGVSVIPGALSSDADQVGEFYRGIIESGAQKILSLHVYADFSDSLLTAKKACQNNPDISSSICLVDSGNMPTAMGIMLECLSVARKSGASFEAACAYAQELAEVVATMYIAMNKVVLHKSKDKHPRLSLRLRLERLHRRISNDMYLYRLVGGKCTEVARSSDFTDLAARISRLMSACFVKRGELKYVVISSGEKRIEKHLKKPLKTNEYDAECIAERLASPEFKKHLGEGAVGVACIPKALYQKAGVLMNDTVDILLLGAGGREHALLTKLQESPRAGKIYVAPGNGGMAAQAEIAPIDQNNPDEVVAFAKEKGINLVVIGPEAPLVVGVADAVRQVGIACFGPNQNAAQMEGSKAFAKGVMERANVPTAAWKSFTDQASCEAYVRHIGAPVVVKADGLAAGKGVIVATELEQALEGVRECFSGHFGDAGATVVVEEFLEGPECSLLALTDGTYVVPLATAQDHKRAYDDDKGPNTGGMGVYSPGPFVTNEELSQMIAIEQRVVDQLKKEGINYSGCLYGGFMLTKDGPKVLEFNARFGDPETQVVLPRLQGDLVSILMACDNGTLRHQQVSWSDTVAVSVVLASAGYPSSYEKGKEITGIEAAQQLEGVSVYHAGTAQTEDGKIVTAGGRVLNVTALAPTFEEARARAYEACDLINFEGKQLRHDIGLKALQGRPEK
;
A
#
# COMPACT_ATOMS: atom_id res chain seq x y z
N MET A 1 -13.15 -24.39 1.81
CA MET A 1 -14.16 -23.97 2.80
C MET A 1 -14.12 -22.46 2.81
N ALA A 2 -15.26 -21.81 2.56
CA ALA A 2 -15.33 -20.36 2.43
C ALA A 2 -14.89 -19.68 3.72
N SER A 3 -13.98 -18.70 3.62
CA SER A 3 -13.64 -17.79 4.70
C SER A 3 -14.93 -17.17 5.23
N SER A 4 -15.14 -17.21 6.55
CA SER A 4 -16.21 -16.49 7.23
C SER A 4 -15.95 -14.99 7.08
N ASP A 5 -16.38 -14.46 5.93
CA ASP A 5 -16.34 -13.03 5.60
C ASP A 5 -17.34 -12.34 6.52
N CYS A 6 -16.87 -11.51 7.45
CA CYS A 6 -17.68 -10.72 8.39
C CYS A 6 -18.55 -9.65 7.71
N SER A 7 -18.77 -9.72 6.41
CA SER A 7 -19.61 -8.76 5.68
C SER A 7 -21.09 -9.12 5.84
N THR A 8 -21.81 -8.24 6.52
CA THR A 8 -23.26 -8.40 6.76
C THR A 8 -24.13 -8.27 5.51
N PHE A 9 -23.55 -7.93 4.36
CA PHE A 9 -24.30 -7.76 3.12
C PHE A 9 -23.58 -8.33 1.89
N ALA A 10 -24.37 -8.80 0.90
CA ALA A 10 -23.90 -9.21 -0.41
C ALA A 10 -23.93 -8.07 -1.42
N ILE A 11 -23.03 -8.08 -2.39
CA ILE A 11 -23.07 -7.19 -3.56
C ILE A 11 -23.53 -8.01 -4.75
N VAL A 12 -24.54 -7.51 -5.45
CA VAL A 12 -25.14 -8.14 -6.63
C VAL A 12 -25.09 -7.17 -7.81
N CYS A 13 -24.94 -7.67 -9.02
CA CYS A 13 -25.13 -6.88 -10.24
C CYS A 13 -25.89 -7.68 -11.30
N ASP A 14 -26.50 -6.97 -12.24
CA ASP A 14 -27.27 -7.55 -13.35
C ASP A 14 -26.42 -7.85 -14.60
N ASN A 15 -25.15 -7.52 -14.57
CA ASN A 15 -24.23 -7.70 -15.70
C ASN A 15 -22.78 -7.88 -15.21
N PRO A 16 -21.97 -8.76 -15.80
CA PRO A 16 -20.58 -8.97 -15.42
C PRO A 16 -19.66 -7.76 -15.69
N CYS A 17 -20.16 -6.70 -16.35
CA CYS A 17 -19.49 -5.40 -16.48
C CYS A 17 -18.12 -5.44 -17.18
N GLY A 18 -17.89 -6.46 -18.02
CA GLY A 18 -16.60 -6.68 -18.66
C GLY A 18 -15.52 -7.23 -17.71
N LEU A 19 -15.93 -7.73 -16.55
CA LEU A 19 -15.08 -8.45 -15.59
C LEU A 19 -15.15 -9.96 -15.87
N GLU A 20 -14.01 -10.62 -15.74
CA GLU A 20 -13.92 -12.09 -15.83
C GLU A 20 -14.50 -12.74 -14.57
N ALA A 21 -14.94 -14.00 -14.66
CA ALA A 21 -15.54 -14.72 -13.53
C ALA A 21 -14.63 -14.73 -12.28
N SER A 22 -13.32 -14.92 -12.47
CA SER A 22 -12.32 -14.87 -11.40
C SER A 22 -12.21 -13.50 -10.73
N GLN A 23 -12.39 -12.41 -11.49
CA GLN A 23 -12.38 -11.05 -10.96
C GLN A 23 -13.65 -10.79 -10.13
N LEU A 24 -14.82 -11.24 -10.60
CA LEU A 24 -16.08 -11.14 -9.86
C LEU A 24 -16.03 -11.93 -8.55
N GLU A 25 -15.46 -13.13 -8.59
CA GLU A 25 -15.23 -13.95 -7.40
C GLU A 25 -14.30 -13.25 -6.40
N ALA A 26 -13.18 -12.71 -6.88
CA ALA A 26 -12.23 -11.94 -6.04
C ALA A 26 -12.86 -10.69 -5.43
N LEU A 27 -13.81 -10.05 -6.13
CA LEU A 27 -14.59 -8.93 -5.62
C LEU A 27 -15.72 -9.39 -4.69
N GLY A 28 -16.05 -10.68 -4.64
CA GLY A 28 -17.19 -11.22 -3.91
C GLY A 28 -18.53 -10.68 -4.43
N VAL A 29 -18.66 -10.53 -5.75
CA VAL A 29 -19.86 -10.02 -6.41
C VAL A 29 -20.62 -11.15 -7.07
N SER A 30 -21.91 -11.25 -6.78
CA SER A 30 -22.83 -12.17 -7.44
C SER A 30 -23.51 -11.51 -8.65
N VAL A 31 -23.63 -12.26 -9.75
CA VAL A 31 -24.27 -11.75 -10.98
C VAL A 31 -25.62 -12.40 -11.17
N ILE A 32 -26.68 -11.62 -11.40
CA ILE A 32 -27.99 -12.14 -11.79
C ILE A 32 -27.83 -12.82 -13.15
N PRO A 33 -28.13 -14.12 -13.30
CA PRO A 33 -28.00 -14.80 -14.59
C PRO A 33 -28.89 -14.11 -15.65
N GLY A 34 -28.33 -13.87 -16.84
CA GLY A 34 -29.05 -13.17 -17.91
C GLY A 34 -30.40 -13.83 -18.33
N ALA A 35 -30.50 -15.15 -18.17
CA ALA A 35 -31.76 -15.87 -18.40
C ALA A 35 -32.88 -15.51 -17.38
N LEU A 36 -32.48 -15.08 -16.16
CA LEU A 36 -33.41 -14.73 -15.09
C LEU A 36 -33.76 -13.24 -15.08
N SER A 37 -32.92 -12.38 -15.65
CA SER A 37 -32.98 -10.92 -15.54
C SER A 37 -34.26 -10.27 -16.09
N SER A 38 -35.11 -11.00 -16.83
CA SER A 38 -36.38 -10.55 -17.36
C SER A 38 -37.63 -11.08 -16.60
N ASP A 39 -37.41 -11.96 -15.62
CA ASP A 39 -38.46 -12.60 -14.83
C ASP A 39 -38.36 -12.19 -13.36
N ALA A 40 -39.36 -11.47 -12.87
CA ALA A 40 -39.37 -10.91 -11.52
C ALA A 40 -39.41 -11.98 -10.42
N ASP A 41 -40.10 -13.09 -10.65
CA ASP A 41 -40.21 -14.16 -9.66
C ASP A 41 -38.90 -14.91 -9.53
N GLN A 42 -38.22 -15.20 -10.65
CA GLN A 42 -36.88 -15.82 -10.65
C GLN A 42 -35.81 -14.92 -10.05
N VAL A 43 -35.85 -13.59 -10.27
CA VAL A 43 -34.96 -12.63 -9.61
C VAL A 43 -35.25 -12.61 -8.09
N GLY A 44 -36.49 -12.71 -7.68
CA GLY A 44 -36.86 -12.82 -6.27
C GLY A 44 -36.31 -14.08 -5.61
N GLU A 45 -36.38 -15.23 -6.27
CA GLU A 45 -35.79 -16.49 -5.82
C GLU A 45 -34.26 -16.40 -5.73
N PHE A 46 -33.61 -15.75 -6.69
CA PHE A 46 -32.17 -15.49 -6.67
C PHE A 46 -31.74 -14.68 -5.44
N TYR A 47 -32.43 -13.59 -5.12
CA TYR A 47 -32.16 -12.79 -3.93
C TYR A 47 -32.40 -13.59 -2.64
N ARG A 48 -33.48 -14.39 -2.59
CA ARG A 48 -33.77 -15.27 -1.45
C ARG A 48 -32.64 -16.28 -1.21
N GLY A 49 -32.14 -16.91 -2.28
CA GLY A 49 -30.99 -17.83 -2.19
C GLY A 49 -29.72 -17.19 -1.64
N ILE A 50 -29.47 -15.92 -1.95
CA ILE A 50 -28.32 -15.18 -1.37
C ILE A 50 -28.53 -14.94 0.14
N ILE A 51 -29.73 -14.57 0.57
CA ILE A 51 -30.07 -14.39 1.99
C ILE A 51 -29.95 -15.73 2.74
N GLU A 52 -30.49 -16.80 2.18
CA GLU A 52 -30.41 -18.15 2.75
C GLU A 52 -28.96 -18.68 2.83
N SER A 53 -28.06 -18.21 1.96
CA SER A 53 -26.63 -18.53 2.02
C SER A 53 -25.85 -17.77 3.11
N GLY A 54 -26.53 -16.88 3.88
CA GLY A 54 -25.97 -16.22 5.06
C GLY A 54 -25.85 -14.70 4.97
N ALA A 55 -26.14 -14.07 3.82
CA ALA A 55 -26.15 -12.62 3.74
C ALA A 55 -27.37 -12.03 4.44
N GLN A 56 -27.18 -11.03 5.30
CA GLN A 56 -28.31 -10.36 5.99
C GLN A 56 -29.01 -9.33 5.11
N LYS A 57 -28.27 -8.70 4.19
CA LYS A 57 -28.73 -7.64 3.29
C LYS A 57 -28.08 -7.77 1.91
N ILE A 58 -28.68 -7.14 0.90
CA ILE A 58 -28.20 -7.16 -0.49
C ILE A 58 -28.12 -5.73 -1.04
N LEU A 59 -26.95 -5.31 -1.53
CA LEU A 59 -26.79 -4.14 -2.38
C LEU A 59 -26.75 -4.59 -3.83
N SER A 60 -27.79 -4.27 -4.61
CA SER A 60 -27.92 -4.68 -6.01
C SER A 60 -27.74 -3.49 -6.95
N LEU A 61 -26.67 -3.50 -7.75
CA LEU A 61 -26.30 -2.48 -8.72
C LEU A 61 -26.76 -2.88 -10.12
N HIS A 62 -27.50 -2.00 -10.78
CA HIS A 62 -28.12 -2.26 -12.07
C HIS A 62 -27.58 -1.32 -13.16
N VAL A 63 -27.52 -1.82 -14.40
CA VAL A 63 -27.28 -1.01 -15.59
C VAL A 63 -28.31 0.10 -15.68
N TYR A 64 -27.88 1.25 -16.20
CA TYR A 64 -28.76 2.42 -16.40
C TYR A 64 -30.11 2.05 -16.99
N ALA A 65 -31.18 2.47 -16.34
CA ALA A 65 -32.57 2.05 -16.64
C ALA A 65 -33.04 2.38 -18.05
N ASP A 66 -32.47 3.38 -18.75
CA ASP A 66 -32.77 3.67 -20.15
C ASP A 66 -32.12 2.69 -21.15
N PHE A 67 -31.18 1.83 -20.69
CA PHE A 67 -30.54 0.79 -21.50
C PHE A 67 -31.03 -0.63 -21.19
N SER A 68 -31.58 -0.85 -19.98
CA SER A 68 -31.98 -2.18 -19.52
C SER A 68 -33.21 -2.12 -18.65
N ASP A 69 -34.10 -3.09 -18.80
CA ASP A 69 -35.30 -3.24 -17.93
C ASP A 69 -34.97 -4.00 -16.62
N SER A 70 -33.72 -4.37 -16.38
CA SER A 70 -33.29 -5.22 -15.24
C SER A 70 -33.65 -4.58 -13.89
N LEU A 71 -33.43 -3.27 -13.72
CA LEU A 71 -33.85 -2.55 -12.50
C LEU A 71 -35.36 -2.58 -12.28
N LEU A 72 -36.15 -2.45 -13.35
CA LEU A 72 -37.60 -2.53 -13.26
C LEU A 72 -38.03 -3.93 -12.83
N THR A 73 -37.42 -4.96 -13.38
CA THR A 73 -37.63 -6.36 -13.00
C THR A 73 -37.26 -6.60 -11.53
N ALA A 74 -36.11 -6.10 -11.07
CA ALA A 74 -35.70 -6.20 -9.68
C ALA A 74 -36.66 -5.47 -8.72
N LYS A 75 -37.16 -4.29 -9.10
CA LYS A 75 -38.21 -3.59 -8.32
C LYS A 75 -39.49 -4.40 -8.19
N LYS A 76 -39.96 -5.05 -9.28
CA LYS A 76 -41.10 -5.95 -9.25
C LYS A 76 -40.84 -7.19 -8.38
N ALA A 77 -39.60 -7.75 -8.46
CA ALA A 77 -39.19 -8.87 -7.61
C ALA A 77 -39.30 -8.51 -6.11
N CYS A 78 -38.84 -7.33 -5.72
CA CYS A 78 -39.01 -6.84 -4.35
C CYS A 78 -40.50 -6.61 -3.96
N GLN A 79 -41.31 -6.11 -4.87
CA GLN A 79 -42.76 -5.93 -4.64
C GLN A 79 -43.50 -7.27 -4.45
N ASN A 80 -43.10 -8.30 -5.21
CA ASN A 80 -43.67 -9.65 -5.13
C ASN A 80 -43.19 -10.41 -3.88
N ASN A 81 -42.06 -9.99 -3.26
CA ASN A 81 -41.46 -10.64 -2.11
C ASN A 81 -41.24 -9.64 -0.94
N PRO A 82 -42.32 -9.21 -0.26
CA PRO A 82 -42.23 -8.18 0.78
C PRO A 82 -41.40 -8.61 2.01
N ASP A 83 -41.27 -9.91 2.25
CA ASP A 83 -40.47 -10.51 3.32
C ASP A 83 -38.96 -10.23 3.21
N ILE A 84 -38.41 -10.11 2.00
CA ILE A 84 -36.99 -9.80 1.75
C ILE A 84 -36.77 -8.37 1.27
N SER A 85 -37.80 -7.66 0.88
CA SER A 85 -37.73 -6.32 0.25
C SER A 85 -36.98 -5.30 1.12
N SER A 86 -37.16 -5.31 2.44
CA SER A 86 -36.50 -4.41 3.38
C SER A 86 -35.00 -4.66 3.52
N SER A 87 -34.53 -5.83 3.08
CA SER A 87 -33.11 -6.22 3.12
C SER A 87 -32.37 -5.91 1.81
N ILE A 88 -33.05 -5.34 0.80
CA ILE A 88 -32.46 -5.12 -0.52
C ILE A 88 -32.41 -3.64 -0.86
N CYS A 89 -31.21 -3.13 -1.16
CA CYS A 89 -30.98 -1.81 -1.72
C CYS A 89 -30.75 -1.92 -3.23
N LEU A 90 -31.64 -1.35 -4.04
CA LEU A 90 -31.54 -1.33 -5.49
C LEU A 90 -30.96 0.01 -5.94
N VAL A 91 -29.86 -0.01 -6.70
CA VAL A 91 -29.19 1.19 -7.21
C VAL A 91 -29.13 1.16 -8.73
N ASP A 92 -29.65 2.21 -9.37
CA ASP A 92 -29.38 2.50 -10.78
C ASP A 92 -27.98 3.06 -10.92
N SER A 93 -27.09 2.39 -11.63
CA SER A 93 -25.73 2.89 -11.82
C SER A 93 -25.67 4.21 -12.58
N GLY A 94 -26.72 4.57 -13.30
CA GLY A 94 -26.69 5.68 -14.24
C GLY A 94 -25.67 5.51 -15.35
N ASN A 95 -25.12 4.29 -15.56
CA ASN A 95 -23.99 4.01 -16.41
C ASN A 95 -24.13 2.74 -17.26
N MET A 96 -23.24 2.62 -18.24
CA MET A 96 -23.10 1.42 -19.07
C MET A 96 -22.37 0.29 -18.30
N PRO A 97 -22.58 -0.98 -18.67
CA PRO A 97 -22.01 -2.13 -17.95
C PRO A 97 -20.53 -2.01 -17.63
N THR A 98 -19.70 -1.65 -18.60
CA THR A 98 -18.24 -1.61 -18.40
C THR A 98 -17.80 -0.53 -17.39
N ALA A 99 -18.55 0.58 -17.28
CA ALA A 99 -18.29 1.62 -16.28
C ALA A 99 -18.73 1.20 -14.87
N MET A 100 -19.78 0.37 -14.77
CA MET A 100 -20.20 -0.21 -13.50
C MET A 100 -19.09 -1.02 -12.84
N GLY A 101 -18.16 -1.60 -13.61
CA GLY A 101 -17.03 -2.34 -13.07
C GLY A 101 -16.17 -1.52 -12.10
N ILE A 102 -16.00 -0.20 -12.33
CA ILE A 102 -15.33 0.69 -11.36
C ILE A 102 -16.15 0.80 -10.07
N MET A 103 -17.46 0.93 -10.21
CA MET A 103 -18.37 1.04 -9.07
C MET A 103 -18.35 -0.24 -8.23
N LEU A 104 -18.38 -1.42 -8.88
CA LEU A 104 -18.31 -2.72 -8.20
C LEU A 104 -16.98 -2.90 -7.46
N GLU A 105 -15.85 -2.48 -8.05
CA GLU A 105 -14.56 -2.48 -7.36
C GLU A 105 -14.60 -1.59 -6.11
N CYS A 106 -15.06 -0.36 -6.24
CA CYS A 106 -15.19 0.56 -5.10
C CYS A 106 -16.11 0.00 -4.01
N LEU A 107 -17.26 -0.58 -4.37
CA LEU A 107 -18.18 -1.17 -3.40
C LEU A 107 -17.61 -2.43 -2.72
N SER A 108 -16.91 -3.27 -3.47
CA SER A 108 -16.20 -4.42 -2.91
C SER A 108 -15.13 -3.97 -1.91
N VAL A 109 -14.36 -2.94 -2.25
CA VAL A 109 -13.36 -2.35 -1.35
C VAL A 109 -14.03 -1.80 -0.10
N ALA A 110 -15.10 -1.00 -0.24
CA ALA A 110 -15.84 -0.46 0.90
C ALA A 110 -16.33 -1.58 1.84
N ARG A 111 -16.88 -2.67 1.29
CA ARG A 111 -17.31 -3.83 2.07
C ARG A 111 -16.14 -4.52 2.79
N LYS A 112 -15.04 -4.81 2.08
CA LYS A 112 -13.82 -5.40 2.66
C LYS A 112 -13.18 -4.50 3.70
N SER A 113 -13.35 -3.20 3.57
CA SER A 113 -12.91 -2.20 4.53
C SER A 113 -13.85 -2.05 5.73
N GLY A 114 -14.96 -2.80 5.82
CA GLY A 114 -15.88 -2.79 6.95
C GLY A 114 -16.98 -1.73 6.89
N ALA A 115 -17.30 -1.21 5.70
CA ALA A 115 -18.41 -0.27 5.56
C ALA A 115 -19.75 -0.92 5.98
N SER A 116 -20.58 -0.17 6.71
CA SER A 116 -21.96 -0.60 6.96
C SER A 116 -22.76 -0.66 5.66
N PHE A 117 -23.83 -1.44 5.67
CA PHE A 117 -24.72 -1.55 4.51
C PHE A 117 -25.28 -0.17 4.08
N GLU A 118 -25.69 0.63 5.03
CA GLU A 118 -26.25 1.97 4.81
C GLU A 118 -25.19 2.91 4.19
N ALA A 119 -23.95 2.87 4.69
CA ALA A 119 -22.84 3.63 4.14
C ALA A 119 -22.48 3.17 2.72
N ALA A 120 -22.48 1.86 2.46
CA ALA A 120 -22.23 1.31 1.13
C ALA A 120 -23.35 1.68 0.14
N CYS A 121 -24.62 1.68 0.56
CA CYS A 121 -25.75 2.12 -0.28
C CYS A 121 -25.66 3.62 -0.62
N ALA A 122 -25.36 4.47 0.35
CA ALA A 122 -25.16 5.90 0.13
C ALA A 122 -23.97 6.15 -0.84
N TYR A 123 -22.90 5.43 -0.65
CA TYR A 123 -21.73 5.50 -1.53
C TYR A 123 -22.03 5.02 -2.95
N ALA A 124 -22.82 3.95 -3.11
CA ALA A 124 -23.26 3.48 -4.43
C ALA A 124 -24.06 4.54 -5.18
N GLN A 125 -24.92 5.29 -4.49
CA GLN A 125 -25.67 6.40 -5.06
C GLN A 125 -24.75 7.56 -5.47
N GLU A 126 -23.80 7.92 -4.62
CA GLU A 126 -22.80 8.96 -4.93
C GLU A 126 -21.95 8.58 -6.16
N LEU A 127 -21.53 7.32 -6.25
CA LEU A 127 -20.81 6.78 -7.43
C LEU A 127 -21.68 6.91 -8.69
N ALA A 128 -22.96 6.57 -8.62
CA ALA A 128 -23.89 6.65 -9.74
C ALA A 128 -24.05 8.09 -10.29
N GLU A 129 -24.01 9.09 -9.42
CA GLU A 129 -24.10 10.51 -9.81
C GLU A 129 -22.80 11.07 -10.39
N VAL A 130 -21.64 10.50 -10.01
CA VAL A 130 -20.33 11.11 -10.25
C VAL A 130 -19.52 10.40 -11.31
N VAL A 131 -19.57 9.06 -11.40
CA VAL A 131 -18.85 8.30 -12.43
C VAL A 131 -19.33 8.74 -13.80
N ALA A 132 -18.40 9.15 -14.66
CA ALA A 132 -18.70 9.63 -15.98
C ALA A 132 -18.13 8.67 -17.03
N THR A 133 -18.94 8.31 -18.01
CA THR A 133 -18.51 7.53 -19.19
C THR A 133 -18.60 8.39 -20.43
N MET A 134 -17.54 8.34 -21.25
CA MET A 134 -17.47 8.92 -22.57
C MET A 134 -17.21 7.80 -23.56
N TYR A 135 -18.03 7.65 -24.57
CA TYR A 135 -17.85 6.57 -25.55
C TYR A 135 -18.13 7.02 -26.98
N ILE A 136 -17.38 6.43 -27.89
CA ILE A 136 -17.58 6.59 -29.35
C ILE A 136 -18.38 5.39 -29.81
N ALA A 137 -19.59 5.65 -30.25
CA ALA A 137 -20.51 4.66 -30.79
C ALA A 137 -20.45 4.66 -32.33
N MET A 138 -20.48 3.46 -32.90
CA MET A 138 -20.57 3.26 -34.36
C MET A 138 -22.00 3.46 -34.86
N ASN A 139 -22.96 3.42 -33.95
CA ASN A 139 -24.39 3.62 -34.26
C ASN A 139 -24.99 4.71 -33.37
N LYS A 140 -26.03 5.37 -33.84
CA LYS A 140 -26.78 6.31 -33.03
C LYS A 140 -27.52 5.56 -31.92
N VAL A 141 -27.31 5.97 -30.68
CA VAL A 141 -27.94 5.36 -29.50
C VAL A 141 -29.42 5.69 -29.45
N VAL A 142 -30.27 4.68 -29.23
CA VAL A 142 -31.72 4.83 -29.03
C VAL A 142 -32.03 4.46 -27.59
N LEU A 143 -32.46 5.42 -26.79
CA LEU A 143 -32.87 5.21 -25.40
C LEU A 143 -34.30 4.67 -25.33
N HIS A 144 -34.62 3.80 -24.37
CA HIS A 144 -35.96 3.17 -24.23
C HIS A 144 -37.10 4.18 -24.06
N LYS A 145 -36.85 5.33 -23.40
CA LYS A 145 -37.84 6.40 -23.22
C LYS A 145 -38.33 7.06 -24.50
N SER A 146 -37.62 6.88 -25.63
CA SER A 146 -38.03 7.44 -26.93
C SER A 146 -39.11 6.59 -27.68
N LYS A 147 -39.65 5.54 -27.03
CA LYS A 147 -40.70 4.69 -27.59
C LYS A 147 -42.13 5.27 -27.44
N ASP A 148 -42.26 6.57 -27.18
CA ASP A 148 -43.55 7.20 -27.27
C ASP A 148 -44.07 7.15 -28.72
N LYS A 149 -45.18 6.44 -28.87
CA LYS A 149 -45.83 6.07 -30.10
C LYS A 149 -46.35 7.30 -30.86
N HIS A 150 -45.56 7.76 -31.84
CA HIS A 150 -46.15 8.56 -32.92
C HIS A 150 -45.92 7.90 -34.28
N PRO A 151 -46.98 7.41 -34.97
CA PRO A 151 -46.86 6.66 -36.23
C PRO A 151 -46.51 7.52 -37.46
N ARG A 152 -46.17 8.80 -37.34
CA ARG A 152 -45.91 9.71 -38.49
C ARG A 152 -44.44 10.10 -38.68
N LEU A 153 -43.51 9.35 -38.14
CA LEU A 153 -42.03 9.62 -38.29
C LEU A 153 -41.37 9.00 -39.53
N SER A 154 -42.13 8.76 -40.62
CA SER A 154 -41.66 7.88 -41.68
C SER A 154 -40.62 8.50 -42.63
N LEU A 155 -40.69 9.79 -42.99
CA LEU A 155 -39.84 10.40 -44.01
C LEU A 155 -38.49 10.87 -43.45
N ARG A 156 -38.47 11.49 -42.28
CA ARG A 156 -37.26 11.97 -41.62
C ARG A 156 -36.35 10.82 -41.21
N LEU A 157 -36.89 9.72 -40.66
CA LEU A 157 -36.16 8.50 -40.34
C LEU A 157 -35.68 7.75 -41.60
N ARG A 158 -36.41 7.83 -42.73
CA ARG A 158 -35.93 7.23 -44.00
C ARG A 158 -34.79 8.03 -44.61
N LEU A 159 -34.85 9.35 -44.55
CA LEU A 159 -33.75 10.24 -44.98
C LEU A 159 -32.53 10.12 -44.08
N GLU A 160 -32.72 10.01 -42.78
CA GLU A 160 -31.60 9.74 -41.83
C GLU A 160 -31.01 8.34 -42.04
N ARG A 161 -31.83 7.32 -42.35
CA ARG A 161 -31.31 6.00 -42.73
C ARG A 161 -30.59 5.98 -44.09
N LEU A 162 -31.00 6.79 -45.03
CA LEU A 162 -30.28 6.94 -46.33
C LEU A 162 -28.97 7.71 -46.14
N HIS A 163 -28.96 8.77 -45.36
CA HIS A 163 -27.76 9.51 -44.99
C HIS A 163 -26.76 8.65 -44.22
N ARG A 164 -27.24 7.71 -43.35
CA ARG A 164 -26.43 6.72 -42.64
C ARG A 164 -25.68 5.72 -43.53
N ARG A 165 -26.21 5.44 -44.72
CA ARG A 165 -25.54 4.55 -45.72
C ARG A 165 -24.42 5.25 -46.50
N ILE A 166 -24.35 6.58 -46.42
CA ILE A 166 -23.43 7.42 -47.20
C ILE A 166 -22.35 8.07 -46.31
N SER A 167 -22.67 8.35 -45.02
CA SER A 167 -21.71 8.90 -44.06
C SER A 167 -21.27 7.85 -43.05
N ASN A 168 -19.97 7.57 -42.96
CA ASN A 168 -19.35 6.73 -41.91
C ASN A 168 -19.29 7.48 -40.57
N ASP A 169 -20.35 8.19 -40.17
CA ASP A 169 -20.34 9.00 -38.97
C ASP A 169 -20.44 8.17 -37.73
N MET A 170 -19.51 8.43 -36.79
CA MET A 170 -19.47 7.96 -35.43
C MET A 170 -20.00 9.02 -34.47
N TYR A 171 -20.47 8.62 -33.31
CA TYR A 171 -21.14 9.48 -32.34
C TYR A 171 -20.40 9.44 -31.01
N LEU A 172 -20.03 10.60 -30.46
CA LEU A 172 -19.50 10.72 -29.11
C LEU A 172 -20.62 11.02 -28.13
N TYR A 173 -20.79 10.15 -27.16
CA TYR A 173 -21.74 10.33 -26.07
C TYR A 173 -21.01 10.53 -24.75
N ARG A 174 -21.65 11.28 -23.86
CA ARG A 174 -21.26 11.40 -22.46
C ARG A 174 -22.45 10.94 -21.60
N LEU A 175 -22.15 10.06 -20.64
CA LEU A 175 -23.13 9.54 -19.68
C LEU A 175 -22.62 9.85 -18.26
N VAL A 176 -23.42 10.53 -17.46
CA VAL A 176 -23.13 10.87 -16.07
C VAL A 176 -24.43 11.17 -15.34
N GLY A 177 -24.60 10.62 -14.13
CA GLY A 177 -25.79 10.81 -13.30
C GLY A 177 -27.07 10.41 -14.03
N GLY A 178 -27.05 9.29 -14.77
CA GLY A 178 -28.21 8.82 -15.55
C GLY A 178 -28.61 9.74 -16.71
N LYS A 179 -27.73 10.64 -17.15
CA LYS A 179 -28.02 11.53 -18.30
C LYS A 179 -27.08 11.23 -19.46
N CYS A 180 -27.63 10.63 -20.52
CA CYS A 180 -26.92 10.37 -21.76
C CYS A 180 -27.07 11.57 -22.71
N THR A 181 -25.95 12.14 -23.18
CA THR A 181 -25.91 13.31 -24.04
C THR A 181 -25.02 13.05 -25.25
N GLU A 182 -25.53 13.26 -26.46
CA GLU A 182 -24.72 13.31 -27.67
C GLU A 182 -23.88 14.61 -27.64
N VAL A 183 -22.56 14.48 -27.63
CA VAL A 183 -21.61 15.60 -27.53
C VAL A 183 -21.09 16.02 -28.90
N ALA A 184 -20.84 15.06 -29.77
CA ALA A 184 -20.28 15.30 -31.09
C ALA A 184 -20.60 14.17 -32.05
N ARG A 185 -20.46 14.48 -33.35
CA ARG A 185 -20.56 13.54 -34.45
C ARG A 185 -19.43 13.82 -35.44
N SER A 186 -18.72 12.81 -35.91
CA SER A 186 -17.63 12.94 -36.87
C SER A 186 -17.39 11.61 -37.60
N SER A 187 -16.92 11.66 -38.83
CA SER A 187 -16.37 10.50 -39.53
C SER A 187 -14.90 10.25 -39.17
N ASP A 188 -14.24 11.22 -38.50
CA ASP A 188 -12.86 11.09 -38.02
C ASP A 188 -12.85 10.63 -36.56
N PHE A 189 -12.37 9.41 -36.36
CA PHE A 189 -12.19 8.82 -35.02
C PHE A 189 -11.22 9.63 -34.15
N THR A 190 -10.16 10.19 -34.75
CA THR A 190 -9.13 10.93 -34.02
C THR A 190 -9.68 12.23 -33.42
N ASP A 191 -10.58 12.93 -34.16
CA ASP A 191 -11.29 14.10 -33.63
C ASP A 191 -12.16 13.73 -32.41
N LEU A 192 -12.90 12.64 -32.48
CA LEU A 192 -13.74 12.18 -31.36
C LEU A 192 -12.91 11.74 -30.15
N ALA A 193 -11.78 11.05 -30.39
CA ALA A 193 -10.86 10.66 -29.32
C ALA A 193 -10.22 11.88 -28.62
N ALA A 194 -9.83 12.91 -29.37
CA ALA A 194 -9.34 14.17 -28.81
C ALA A 194 -10.41 14.91 -27.99
N ARG A 195 -11.69 14.80 -28.38
CA ARG A 195 -12.80 15.37 -27.60
C ARG A 195 -13.04 14.63 -26.28
N ILE A 196 -12.81 13.30 -26.24
CA ILE A 196 -12.83 12.55 -24.95
C ILE A 196 -11.79 13.14 -23.99
N SER A 197 -10.56 13.37 -24.44
CA SER A 197 -9.52 13.99 -23.61
C SER A 197 -9.95 15.37 -23.07
N ARG A 198 -10.54 16.22 -23.90
CA ARG A 198 -11.09 17.52 -23.45
C ARG A 198 -12.21 17.40 -22.45
N LEU A 199 -13.10 16.41 -22.59
CA LEU A 199 -14.16 16.15 -21.62
C LEU A 199 -13.60 15.67 -20.28
N MET A 200 -12.54 14.86 -20.29
CA MET A 200 -11.83 14.46 -19.09
C MET A 200 -11.13 15.65 -18.44
N SER A 201 -10.48 16.52 -19.21
CA SER A 201 -9.93 17.79 -18.70
C SER A 201 -10.98 18.64 -18.01
N ALA A 202 -12.17 18.75 -18.58
CA ALA A 202 -13.28 19.47 -17.95
C ALA A 202 -13.78 18.78 -16.66
N CYS A 203 -13.71 17.45 -16.58
CA CYS A 203 -13.97 16.71 -15.34
C CYS A 203 -12.89 16.98 -14.30
N PHE A 204 -11.62 16.99 -14.68
CA PHE A 204 -10.49 17.31 -13.83
C PHE A 204 -10.61 18.73 -13.23
N VAL A 205 -10.86 19.74 -14.06
CA VAL A 205 -11.04 21.13 -13.59
C VAL A 205 -12.16 21.25 -12.56
N LYS A 206 -13.22 20.46 -12.73
CA LYS A 206 -14.39 20.51 -11.83
C LYS A 206 -14.21 19.69 -10.56
N ARG A 207 -13.43 18.58 -10.59
CA ARG A 207 -13.46 17.51 -9.58
C ARG A 207 -12.08 17.05 -9.11
N GLY A 208 -11.00 17.67 -9.57
CA GLY A 208 -9.62 17.32 -9.25
C GLY A 208 -9.10 16.08 -10.00
N GLU A 209 -8.05 15.48 -9.49
CA GLU A 209 -7.38 14.31 -10.07
C GLU A 209 -8.36 13.17 -10.39
N LEU A 210 -8.09 12.46 -11.48
CA LEU A 210 -8.98 11.41 -11.98
C LEU A 210 -8.30 10.04 -12.01
N LYS A 211 -9.08 9.01 -11.74
CA LYS A 211 -8.80 7.62 -12.13
C LYS A 211 -9.69 7.25 -13.31
N TYR A 212 -9.18 6.46 -14.27
CA TYR A 212 -10.01 6.05 -15.40
C TYR A 212 -9.72 4.64 -15.89
N VAL A 213 -10.73 4.05 -16.54
CA VAL A 213 -10.66 2.77 -17.23
C VAL A 213 -10.87 3.01 -18.72
N VAL A 214 -10.03 2.39 -19.56
CA VAL A 214 -10.22 2.36 -21.02
C VAL A 214 -11.14 1.19 -21.38
N ILE A 215 -12.18 1.47 -22.17
CA ILE A 215 -13.11 0.49 -22.72
C ILE A 215 -12.66 0.20 -24.15
N SER A 216 -12.17 -1.02 -24.39
CA SER A 216 -11.54 -1.47 -25.63
C SER A 216 -12.50 -2.28 -26.49
N SER A 217 -12.46 -2.08 -27.81
CA SER A 217 -13.15 -2.96 -28.79
C SER A 217 -12.41 -4.27 -29.04
N GLY A 218 -11.13 -4.36 -28.64
CA GLY A 218 -10.20 -5.42 -29.00
C GLY A 218 -9.41 -5.13 -30.29
N GLU A 219 -9.66 -4.01 -30.97
CA GLU A 219 -8.97 -3.59 -32.19
C GLU A 219 -7.78 -2.68 -31.86
N LYS A 220 -6.56 -3.21 -31.91
CA LYS A 220 -5.31 -2.49 -31.56
C LYS A 220 -5.15 -1.11 -32.23
N ARG A 221 -5.65 -0.95 -33.46
CA ARG A 221 -5.55 0.33 -34.21
C ARG A 221 -6.44 1.40 -33.56
N ILE A 222 -7.68 1.06 -33.24
CA ILE A 222 -8.66 1.96 -32.60
C ILE A 222 -8.17 2.34 -31.22
N GLU A 223 -7.70 1.38 -30.44
CA GLU A 223 -7.15 1.59 -29.10
C GLU A 223 -5.98 2.56 -29.08
N LYS A 224 -5.03 2.42 -30.04
CA LYS A 224 -3.88 3.32 -30.14
C LYS A 224 -4.30 4.77 -30.35
N HIS A 225 -5.33 5.02 -31.18
CA HIS A 225 -5.84 6.35 -31.44
C HIS A 225 -6.60 6.93 -30.24
N LEU A 226 -7.33 6.10 -29.48
CA LEU A 226 -7.99 6.51 -28.25
C LEU A 226 -6.99 6.86 -27.14
N LYS A 227 -5.97 6.01 -26.94
CA LYS A 227 -4.98 6.17 -25.85
C LYS A 227 -4.00 7.32 -26.06
N LYS A 228 -3.69 7.67 -27.31
CA LYS A 228 -2.70 8.71 -27.61
C LYS A 228 -3.06 10.08 -27.00
N PRO A 229 -4.26 10.65 -27.20
CA PRO A 229 -4.63 11.92 -26.57
C PRO A 229 -4.76 11.83 -25.03
N LEU A 230 -5.01 10.64 -24.47
CA LEU A 230 -5.09 10.44 -23.01
C LEU A 230 -3.71 10.43 -22.34
N LYS A 231 -2.66 10.01 -23.04
CA LYS A 231 -1.28 9.99 -22.54
C LYS A 231 -0.54 11.33 -22.66
N THR A 232 -1.00 12.22 -23.54
CA THR A 232 -0.34 13.50 -23.84
C THR A 232 -1.08 14.71 -23.28
N ASN A 233 -1.96 14.49 -22.30
CA ASN A 233 -2.76 15.54 -21.69
C ASN A 233 -1.99 16.25 -20.55
N GLU A 234 -2.43 17.47 -20.25
CA GLU A 234 -1.86 18.36 -19.22
C GLU A 234 -2.61 18.26 -17.86
N TYR A 235 -3.48 17.26 -17.68
CA TYR A 235 -4.22 17.03 -16.44
C TYR A 235 -3.85 15.71 -15.79
N ASP A 236 -3.89 15.65 -14.47
CA ASP A 236 -3.54 14.46 -13.72
C ASP A 236 -4.68 13.43 -13.76
N ALA A 237 -4.45 12.34 -14.51
CA ALA A 237 -5.38 11.23 -14.64
C ALA A 237 -4.63 9.91 -14.81
N GLU A 238 -4.90 8.95 -13.92
CA GLU A 238 -4.29 7.63 -13.91
C GLU A 238 -5.20 6.58 -14.56
N CYS A 239 -4.65 5.83 -15.54
CA CYS A 239 -5.32 4.66 -16.11
C CYS A 239 -5.18 3.47 -15.16
N ILE A 240 -6.29 3.04 -14.55
CA ILE A 240 -6.27 1.95 -13.56
C ILE A 240 -6.56 0.58 -14.16
N ALA A 241 -7.22 0.52 -15.32
CA ALA A 241 -7.48 -0.74 -16.02
C ALA A 241 -7.82 -0.51 -17.50
N GLU A 242 -7.69 -1.57 -18.29
CA GLU A 242 -8.23 -1.70 -19.63
C GLU A 242 -9.19 -2.89 -19.65
N ARG A 243 -10.40 -2.69 -20.15
CA ARG A 243 -11.44 -3.72 -20.18
C ARG A 243 -12.02 -3.87 -21.58
N LEU A 244 -12.33 -5.09 -21.96
CA LEU A 244 -13.05 -5.34 -23.19
C LEU A 244 -14.51 -4.85 -23.07
N ALA A 245 -15.00 -4.25 -24.13
CA ALA A 245 -16.41 -3.89 -24.25
C ALA A 245 -17.29 -5.15 -24.13
N SER A 246 -18.25 -5.10 -23.21
CA SER A 246 -19.18 -6.22 -23.04
C SER A 246 -20.06 -6.46 -24.28
N PRO A 247 -20.62 -7.66 -24.45
CA PRO A 247 -21.55 -7.92 -25.55
C PRO A 247 -22.74 -6.95 -25.60
N GLU A 248 -23.29 -6.56 -24.44
CA GLU A 248 -24.36 -5.58 -24.34
C GLU A 248 -23.89 -4.19 -24.77
N PHE A 249 -22.70 -3.79 -24.39
CA PHE A 249 -22.11 -2.53 -24.83
C PHE A 249 -21.99 -2.50 -26.36
N LYS A 250 -21.47 -3.55 -26.97
CA LYS A 250 -21.35 -3.68 -28.43
C LYS A 250 -22.70 -3.72 -29.14
N LYS A 251 -23.68 -4.41 -28.56
CA LYS A 251 -25.04 -4.50 -29.10
C LYS A 251 -25.71 -3.13 -29.21
N HIS A 252 -25.52 -2.25 -28.26
CA HIS A 252 -26.10 -0.91 -28.25
C HIS A 252 -25.32 0.12 -29.06
N LEU A 253 -23.98 0.00 -29.11
CA LEU A 253 -23.09 1.02 -29.64
C LEU A 253 -22.39 0.64 -30.95
N GLY A 254 -22.40 -0.64 -31.33
CA GLY A 254 -21.72 -1.22 -32.49
C GLY A 254 -20.39 -1.89 -32.10
N GLU A 255 -19.95 -2.85 -32.92
CA GLU A 255 -18.78 -3.73 -32.64
C GLU A 255 -17.47 -2.96 -32.40
N GLY A 256 -17.23 -1.86 -33.11
CA GLY A 256 -16.03 -1.03 -32.96
C GLY A 256 -16.12 0.01 -31.83
N ALA A 257 -17.17 0.00 -31.03
CA ALA A 257 -17.35 1.00 -29.97
C ALA A 257 -16.28 0.92 -28.89
N VAL A 258 -15.80 2.09 -28.47
CA VAL A 258 -14.77 2.24 -27.43
C VAL A 258 -15.13 3.42 -26.53
N GLY A 259 -14.44 3.52 -25.37
CA GLY A 259 -14.70 4.62 -24.48
C GLY A 259 -13.75 4.71 -23.29
N VAL A 260 -14.08 5.62 -22.41
CA VAL A 260 -13.38 5.86 -21.15
C VAL A 260 -14.43 6.06 -20.05
N ALA A 261 -14.28 5.36 -18.95
CA ALA A 261 -15.01 5.64 -17.71
C ALA A 261 -14.07 6.29 -16.71
N CYS A 262 -14.44 7.41 -16.10
CA CYS A 262 -13.61 8.12 -15.14
C CYS A 262 -14.34 8.42 -13.83
N ILE A 263 -13.55 8.47 -12.76
CA ILE A 263 -13.97 8.75 -11.39
C ILE A 263 -12.97 9.73 -10.76
N PRO A 264 -13.41 10.73 -9.95
CA PRO A 264 -12.50 11.52 -9.13
C PRO A 264 -11.67 10.64 -8.20
N LYS A 265 -10.37 10.89 -8.10
CA LYS A 265 -9.43 10.13 -7.25
C LYS A 265 -9.90 10.11 -5.79
N ALA A 266 -10.34 11.26 -5.26
CA ALA A 266 -10.87 11.35 -3.90
C ALA A 266 -12.07 10.42 -3.67
N LEU A 267 -13.02 10.32 -4.63
CA LEU A 267 -14.16 9.43 -4.52
C LEU A 267 -13.75 7.95 -4.65
N TYR A 268 -12.79 7.64 -5.52
CA TYR A 268 -12.22 6.30 -5.64
C TYR A 268 -11.54 5.84 -4.34
N GLN A 269 -10.76 6.72 -3.72
CA GLN A 269 -10.07 6.45 -2.44
C GLN A 269 -11.03 6.38 -1.25
N LYS A 270 -12.16 7.09 -1.30
CA LYS A 270 -13.21 7.04 -0.27
C LYS A 270 -13.66 5.59 0.03
N ALA A 271 -13.61 4.69 -0.95
CA ALA A 271 -13.92 3.27 -0.76
C ALA A 271 -13.14 2.62 0.38
N GLY A 272 -11.86 2.94 0.52
CA GLY A 272 -10.96 2.36 1.53
C GLY A 272 -11.14 2.92 2.94
N VAL A 273 -11.89 4.02 3.09
CA VAL A 273 -12.08 4.73 4.38
C VAL A 273 -13.56 4.83 4.81
N LEU A 274 -14.47 4.16 4.09
CA LEU A 274 -15.89 4.06 4.44
C LEU A 274 -16.09 3.04 5.57
N MET A 275 -15.75 3.42 6.80
CA MET A 275 -15.78 2.51 7.94
C MET A 275 -16.46 3.15 9.15
N ASN A 276 -17.18 2.33 9.90
CA ASN A 276 -17.82 2.73 11.14
C ASN A 276 -17.24 2.04 12.39
N ASP A 277 -16.35 1.02 12.21
CA ASP A 277 -15.92 0.20 13.33
C ASP A 277 -14.52 0.57 13.81
N THR A 278 -14.36 0.66 15.13
CA THR A 278 -13.05 0.75 15.79
C THR A 278 -12.32 -0.57 15.65
N VAL A 279 -10.99 -0.50 15.56
CA VAL A 279 -10.07 -1.63 15.39
C VAL A 279 -9.25 -1.77 16.66
N ASP A 280 -9.47 -2.86 17.40
CA ASP A 280 -8.62 -3.22 18.53
C ASP A 280 -7.32 -3.84 18.01
N ILE A 281 -6.18 -3.35 18.49
CA ILE A 281 -4.87 -3.59 17.90
C ILE A 281 -3.94 -4.27 18.93
N LEU A 282 -3.19 -5.27 18.47
CA LEU A 282 -2.03 -5.80 19.18
C LEU A 282 -0.76 -5.44 18.41
N LEU A 283 0.08 -4.58 18.99
CA LEU A 283 1.38 -4.19 18.44
C LEU A 283 2.48 -5.02 19.08
N LEU A 284 3.23 -5.76 18.27
CA LEU A 284 4.37 -6.56 18.73
C LEU A 284 5.68 -5.77 18.57
N GLY A 285 6.48 -5.73 19.63
CA GLY A 285 7.77 -5.09 19.68
C GLY A 285 7.96 -4.16 20.85
N ALA A 286 9.19 -3.66 21.04
CA ALA A 286 9.60 -2.85 22.19
C ALA A 286 10.54 -1.70 21.85
N GLY A 287 10.87 -1.50 20.56
CA GLY A 287 11.84 -0.51 20.10
C GLY A 287 11.24 0.89 19.88
N GLY A 288 12.09 1.83 19.50
CA GLY A 288 11.67 3.18 19.11
C GLY A 288 10.73 3.18 17.91
N ARG A 289 10.93 2.24 16.99
CA ARG A 289 10.05 1.97 15.85
C ARG A 289 8.62 1.66 16.31
N GLU A 290 8.48 0.72 17.24
CA GLU A 290 7.16 0.33 17.76
C GLU A 290 6.52 1.47 18.55
N HIS A 291 7.29 2.27 19.27
CA HIS A 291 6.74 3.45 19.94
C HIS A 291 6.24 4.52 18.94
N ALA A 292 6.96 4.73 17.83
CA ALA A 292 6.51 5.61 16.75
C ALA A 292 5.25 5.06 16.05
N LEU A 293 5.18 3.73 15.83
CA LEU A 293 3.98 3.06 15.33
C LEU A 293 2.80 3.26 16.28
N LEU A 294 2.99 3.01 17.59
CA LEU A 294 1.95 3.21 18.62
C LEU A 294 1.40 4.64 18.57
N THR A 295 2.30 5.64 18.60
CA THR A 295 1.90 7.05 18.56
C THR A 295 1.06 7.36 17.31
N LYS A 296 1.49 6.87 16.14
CA LYS A 296 0.76 7.11 14.88
C LYS A 296 -0.55 6.33 14.78
N LEU A 297 -0.62 5.13 15.33
CA LEU A 297 -1.86 4.35 15.41
C LEU A 297 -2.92 5.05 16.28
N GLN A 298 -2.50 5.68 17.39
CA GLN A 298 -3.39 6.42 18.28
C GLN A 298 -4.00 7.68 17.64
N GLU A 299 -3.38 8.25 16.61
CA GLU A 299 -3.95 9.37 15.84
C GLU A 299 -5.14 8.94 14.97
N SER A 300 -5.33 7.65 14.71
CA SER A 300 -6.40 7.13 13.88
C SER A 300 -7.76 7.23 14.60
N PRO A 301 -8.79 7.80 13.93
CA PRO A 301 -10.14 7.78 14.47
C PRO A 301 -10.72 6.36 14.56
N ARG A 302 -10.05 5.40 13.93
CA ARG A 302 -10.42 3.97 13.93
C ARG A 302 -9.73 3.17 15.01
N ALA A 303 -8.71 3.73 15.68
CA ALA A 303 -8.04 3.00 16.76
C ALA A 303 -9.01 2.78 17.93
N GLY A 304 -9.26 1.52 18.25
CA GLY A 304 -9.91 1.08 19.48
C GLY A 304 -8.88 0.95 20.59
N LYS A 305 -8.95 -0.14 21.36
CA LYS A 305 -7.91 -0.46 22.35
C LYS A 305 -6.62 -0.88 21.65
N ILE A 306 -5.50 -0.42 22.18
CA ILE A 306 -4.17 -0.85 21.72
C ILE A 306 -3.45 -1.56 22.84
N TYR A 307 -3.02 -2.79 22.56
CA TYR A 307 -2.15 -3.61 23.39
C TYR A 307 -0.76 -3.68 22.78
N VAL A 308 0.27 -3.76 23.58
CA VAL A 308 1.66 -3.90 23.12
C VAL A 308 2.37 -5.05 23.83
N ALA A 309 3.23 -5.79 23.11
CA ALA A 309 4.00 -6.90 23.66
C ALA A 309 5.41 -6.96 23.05
N PRO A 310 6.48 -6.96 23.86
CA PRO A 310 6.48 -6.73 25.30
C PRO A 310 6.39 -5.24 25.71
N GLY A 311 6.50 -4.29 24.71
CA GLY A 311 6.54 -2.86 24.97
C GLY A 311 7.81 -2.38 25.69
N ASN A 312 7.82 -1.09 26.05
CA ASN A 312 8.91 -0.44 26.80
C ASN A 312 8.37 0.57 27.83
N GLY A 313 9.24 1.21 28.58
CA GLY A 313 8.84 2.13 29.63
C GLY A 313 8.00 3.33 29.19
N GLY A 314 8.14 3.80 27.93
CA GLY A 314 7.31 4.88 27.38
C GLY A 314 5.96 4.38 26.88
N MET A 315 5.92 3.21 26.27
CA MET A 315 4.68 2.62 25.73
C MET A 315 3.71 2.19 26.83
N ALA A 316 4.22 1.80 28.01
CA ALA A 316 3.40 1.41 29.15
C ALA A 316 2.49 2.55 29.67
N ALA A 317 2.83 3.81 29.40
CA ALA A 317 1.99 4.96 29.75
C ALA A 317 0.89 5.23 28.71
N GLN A 318 0.99 4.65 27.50
CA GLN A 318 0.14 4.95 26.35
C GLN A 318 -0.76 3.78 25.93
N ALA A 319 -0.40 2.53 26.27
CA ALA A 319 -1.11 1.33 25.87
C ALA A 319 -1.01 0.25 26.97
N GLU A 320 -1.92 -0.73 26.93
CA GLU A 320 -1.90 -1.86 27.84
C GLU A 320 -0.82 -2.86 27.44
N ILE A 321 0.07 -3.23 28.38
CA ILE A 321 1.11 -4.22 28.13
C ILE A 321 0.50 -5.62 28.16
N ALA A 322 0.66 -6.36 27.07
CA ALA A 322 0.25 -7.76 26.97
C ALA A 322 1.36 -8.68 27.50
N PRO A 323 1.08 -9.53 28.51
CA PRO A 323 2.09 -10.40 29.13
C PRO A 323 2.28 -11.70 28.31
N ILE A 324 2.70 -11.56 27.05
CA ILE A 324 2.92 -12.67 26.12
C ILE A 324 4.31 -12.61 25.50
N ASP A 325 4.83 -13.76 25.07
CA ASP A 325 6.02 -13.79 24.21
C ASP A 325 5.61 -13.50 22.76
N GLN A 326 6.08 -12.37 22.22
CA GLN A 326 5.83 -11.96 20.84
C GLN A 326 6.35 -12.96 19.78
N ASN A 327 7.30 -13.83 20.14
CA ASN A 327 7.88 -14.84 19.27
C ASN A 327 7.17 -16.21 19.38
N ASN A 328 6.15 -16.32 20.22
CA ASN A 328 5.34 -17.53 20.35
C ASN A 328 4.00 -17.35 19.62
N PRO A 329 3.82 -17.96 18.41
CA PRO A 329 2.60 -17.82 17.64
C PRO A 329 1.33 -18.22 18.39
N ASP A 330 1.41 -19.26 19.24
CA ASP A 330 0.24 -19.77 19.97
C ASP A 330 -0.21 -18.78 21.07
N GLU A 331 0.74 -18.16 21.79
CA GLU A 331 0.43 -17.14 22.81
C GLU A 331 -0.17 -15.89 22.16
N VAL A 332 0.40 -15.43 21.05
CA VAL A 332 -0.11 -14.27 20.30
C VAL A 332 -1.55 -14.52 19.82
N VAL A 333 -1.82 -15.70 19.23
CA VAL A 333 -3.15 -16.07 18.75
C VAL A 333 -4.14 -16.21 19.91
N ALA A 334 -3.74 -16.83 21.02
CA ALA A 334 -4.60 -17.00 22.19
C ALA A 334 -5.00 -15.65 22.78
N PHE A 335 -4.05 -14.74 22.99
CA PHE A 335 -4.30 -13.39 23.47
C PHE A 335 -5.18 -12.59 22.52
N ALA A 336 -4.89 -12.65 21.20
CA ALA A 336 -5.66 -11.93 20.20
C ALA A 336 -7.14 -12.37 20.18
N LYS A 337 -7.40 -13.66 20.33
CA LYS A 337 -8.78 -14.20 20.45
C LYS A 337 -9.45 -13.79 21.76
N GLU A 338 -8.73 -13.88 22.89
CA GLU A 338 -9.27 -13.51 24.22
C GLU A 338 -9.69 -12.05 24.27
N LYS A 339 -8.86 -11.16 23.73
CA LYS A 339 -9.12 -9.71 23.75
C LYS A 339 -9.95 -9.20 22.59
N GLY A 340 -10.31 -10.05 21.62
CA GLY A 340 -11.09 -9.64 20.44
C GLY A 340 -10.31 -8.73 19.49
N ILE A 341 -8.99 -8.95 19.37
CA ILE A 341 -8.12 -8.14 18.49
C ILE A 341 -8.55 -8.27 17.04
N ASN A 342 -8.64 -7.13 16.36
CA ASN A 342 -8.99 -7.06 14.94
C ASN A 342 -7.75 -6.98 14.03
N LEU A 343 -6.64 -6.38 14.52
CA LEU A 343 -5.39 -6.20 13.78
C LEU A 343 -4.19 -6.50 14.65
N VAL A 344 -3.31 -7.40 14.21
CA VAL A 344 -1.97 -7.58 14.79
C VAL A 344 -0.96 -6.84 13.90
N VAL A 345 -0.15 -5.97 14.50
CA VAL A 345 0.92 -5.22 13.84
C VAL A 345 2.26 -5.74 14.33
N ILE A 346 3.08 -6.29 13.42
CA ILE A 346 4.38 -6.86 13.76
C ILE A 346 5.47 -5.83 13.43
N GLY A 347 6.13 -5.33 14.48
CA GLY A 347 7.22 -4.36 14.33
C GLY A 347 8.56 -5.00 13.96
N PRO A 348 9.10 -5.96 14.77
CA PRO A 348 10.42 -6.57 14.57
C PRO A 348 10.39 -7.78 13.63
N GLU A 349 11.58 -8.19 13.19
CA GLU A 349 11.78 -9.31 12.26
C GLU A 349 11.59 -10.70 12.90
N ALA A 350 11.92 -10.85 14.17
CA ALA A 350 11.95 -12.17 14.83
C ALA A 350 10.57 -12.87 14.82
N PRO A 351 9.45 -12.22 15.20
CA PRO A 351 8.12 -12.83 15.10
C PRO A 351 7.70 -13.21 13.66
N LEU A 352 8.19 -12.47 12.65
CA LEU A 352 7.90 -12.77 11.25
C LEU A 352 8.56 -14.08 10.81
N VAL A 353 9.83 -14.26 11.18
CA VAL A 353 10.61 -15.45 10.82
C VAL A 353 10.10 -16.73 11.49
N VAL A 354 9.53 -16.62 12.70
CA VAL A 354 8.92 -17.77 13.39
C VAL A 354 7.46 -18.01 12.97
N GLY A 355 6.87 -17.20 12.08
CA GLY A 355 5.56 -17.46 11.48
C GLY A 355 4.35 -16.93 12.26
N VAL A 356 4.52 -15.92 13.13
CA VAL A 356 3.41 -15.29 13.86
C VAL A 356 2.34 -14.77 12.92
N ALA A 357 2.74 -14.12 11.79
CA ALA A 357 1.79 -13.58 10.83
C ALA A 357 0.92 -14.67 10.19
N ASP A 358 1.50 -15.84 9.90
CA ASP A 358 0.78 -16.98 9.35
C ASP A 358 -0.26 -17.51 10.35
N ALA A 359 0.13 -17.69 11.60
CA ALA A 359 -0.75 -18.18 12.66
C ALA A 359 -1.94 -17.24 12.93
N VAL A 360 -1.70 -15.93 12.95
CA VAL A 360 -2.73 -14.90 13.13
C VAL A 360 -3.74 -14.92 11.98
N ARG A 361 -3.26 -14.95 10.72
CA ARG A 361 -4.12 -15.02 9.55
C ARG A 361 -4.92 -16.31 9.46
N GLN A 362 -4.34 -17.45 9.88
CA GLN A 362 -5.01 -18.75 9.89
C GLN A 362 -6.28 -18.74 10.75
N VAL A 363 -6.34 -17.91 11.77
CA VAL A 363 -7.53 -17.77 12.63
C VAL A 363 -8.46 -16.62 12.22
N GLY A 364 -8.21 -15.99 11.07
CA GLY A 364 -9.08 -14.94 10.50
C GLY A 364 -8.88 -13.55 11.10
N ILE A 365 -7.78 -13.30 11.79
CA ILE A 365 -7.42 -11.97 12.32
C ILE A 365 -6.50 -11.29 11.32
N ALA A 366 -6.75 -10.00 11.01
CA ALA A 366 -5.90 -9.24 10.12
C ALA A 366 -4.49 -9.07 10.71
N CYS A 367 -3.45 -9.15 9.87
CA CYS A 367 -2.07 -9.05 10.30
C CYS A 367 -1.24 -8.17 9.36
N PHE A 368 -0.63 -7.13 9.91
CA PHE A 368 0.38 -6.37 9.20
C PHE A 368 1.77 -6.95 9.45
N GLY A 369 2.35 -7.50 8.42
CA GLY A 369 3.66 -8.16 8.38
C GLY A 369 3.64 -9.33 7.38
N PRO A 370 4.74 -9.59 6.65
CA PRO A 370 4.79 -10.69 5.69
C PRO A 370 4.72 -12.06 6.36
N ASN A 371 4.24 -13.05 5.63
CA ASN A 371 4.26 -14.44 6.04
C ASN A 371 5.71 -14.96 6.16
N GLN A 372 5.90 -16.05 6.87
CA GLN A 372 7.22 -16.64 7.13
C GLN A 372 8.07 -16.81 5.87
N ASN A 373 7.47 -17.31 4.77
CA ASN A 373 8.17 -17.48 3.50
C ASN A 373 8.61 -16.13 2.90
N ALA A 374 7.79 -15.10 3.00
CA ALA A 374 8.08 -13.77 2.50
C ALA A 374 9.10 -13.03 3.39
N ALA A 375 9.09 -13.30 4.71
CA ALA A 375 10.06 -12.76 5.67
C ALA A 375 11.50 -13.22 5.39
N GLN A 376 11.71 -14.25 4.55
CA GLN A 376 13.03 -14.66 4.08
C GLN A 376 13.73 -13.56 3.26
N MET A 377 13.03 -12.54 2.78
CA MET A 377 13.63 -11.35 2.16
C MET A 377 14.60 -10.61 3.12
N GLU A 378 14.41 -10.74 4.44
CA GLU A 378 15.33 -10.26 5.47
C GLU A 378 16.06 -11.44 6.15
N GLY A 379 15.38 -12.57 6.34
CA GLY A 379 15.89 -13.74 7.05
C GLY A 379 17.05 -14.44 6.35
N SER A 380 17.20 -14.31 5.02
CA SER A 380 18.28 -14.86 4.24
C SER A 380 18.72 -13.90 3.13
N LYS A 381 19.95 -13.43 3.20
CA LYS A 381 20.55 -12.55 2.16
C LYS A 381 20.71 -13.29 0.83
N ALA A 382 21.05 -14.57 0.87
CA ALA A 382 21.15 -15.41 -0.31
C ALA A 382 19.79 -15.59 -0.99
N PHE A 383 18.70 -15.79 -0.23
CA PHE A 383 17.36 -15.82 -0.75
C PHE A 383 16.98 -14.49 -1.42
N ALA A 384 17.18 -13.36 -0.72
CA ALA A 384 16.87 -12.04 -1.24
C ALA A 384 17.65 -11.73 -2.53
N LYS A 385 18.96 -12.04 -2.57
CA LYS A 385 19.79 -11.88 -3.78
C LYS A 385 19.28 -12.74 -4.94
N GLY A 386 18.88 -13.98 -4.68
CA GLY A 386 18.27 -14.85 -5.68
C GLY A 386 16.96 -14.29 -6.25
N VAL A 387 16.10 -13.72 -5.41
CA VAL A 387 14.88 -13.02 -5.85
C VAL A 387 15.23 -11.79 -6.71
N MET A 388 16.20 -10.97 -6.27
CA MET A 388 16.66 -9.80 -7.03
C MET A 388 17.17 -10.18 -8.42
N GLU A 389 17.95 -11.25 -8.52
CA GLU A 389 18.47 -11.76 -9.79
C GLU A 389 17.34 -12.19 -10.73
N ARG A 390 16.38 -13.00 -10.26
CA ARG A 390 15.22 -13.43 -11.05
C ARG A 390 14.28 -12.28 -11.41
N ALA A 391 14.21 -11.24 -10.57
CA ALA A 391 13.45 -10.01 -10.82
C ALA A 391 14.19 -9.01 -11.72
N ASN A 392 15.44 -9.30 -12.12
CA ASN A 392 16.33 -8.38 -12.83
C ASN A 392 16.47 -7.03 -12.11
N VAL A 393 16.69 -7.06 -10.80
CA VAL A 393 16.86 -5.90 -9.93
C VAL A 393 18.36 -5.54 -9.83
N PRO A 394 18.73 -4.26 -10.04
CA PRO A 394 20.11 -3.81 -9.88
C PRO A 394 20.57 -3.97 -8.42
N THR A 395 21.64 -4.72 -8.22
CA THR A 395 22.32 -4.90 -6.92
C THR A 395 23.80 -5.13 -7.15
N ALA A 396 24.60 -5.16 -6.08
CA ALA A 396 26.02 -5.53 -6.12
C ALA A 396 26.19 -6.94 -6.72
N ALA A 397 27.25 -7.16 -7.50
CA ALA A 397 27.66 -8.50 -7.88
C ALA A 397 27.92 -9.32 -6.61
N TRP A 398 27.48 -10.58 -6.57
CA TRP A 398 27.49 -11.36 -5.35
C TRP A 398 27.75 -12.85 -5.57
N LYS A 399 28.23 -13.52 -4.52
CA LYS A 399 28.32 -14.99 -4.47
C LYS A 399 28.19 -15.48 -3.03
N SER A 400 27.51 -16.64 -2.84
CA SER A 400 27.35 -17.27 -1.54
C SER A 400 28.24 -18.50 -1.38
N PHE A 401 28.66 -18.78 -0.14
CA PHE A 401 29.55 -19.88 0.23
C PHE A 401 29.07 -20.53 1.52
N THR A 402 29.16 -21.87 1.56
CA THR A 402 28.86 -22.68 2.75
C THR A 402 30.12 -23.28 3.37
N ASP A 403 31.31 -23.00 2.80
CA ASP A 403 32.60 -23.43 3.35
C ASP A 403 33.59 -22.29 3.29
N GLN A 404 34.39 -22.18 4.35
CA GLN A 404 35.36 -21.10 4.56
C GLN A 404 36.48 -21.11 3.48
N ALA A 405 36.98 -22.28 3.10
CA ALA A 405 38.12 -22.38 2.20
C ALA A 405 37.81 -21.86 0.80
N SER A 406 36.65 -22.24 0.26
CA SER A 406 36.14 -21.73 -1.02
C SER A 406 35.86 -20.24 -0.98
N CYS A 407 35.30 -19.73 0.15
CA CYS A 407 35.04 -18.32 0.35
C CYS A 407 36.34 -17.51 0.37
N GLU A 408 37.34 -17.92 1.17
CA GLU A 408 38.64 -17.27 1.21
C GLU A 408 39.36 -17.30 -0.17
N ALA A 409 39.30 -18.42 -0.89
CA ALA A 409 39.86 -18.54 -2.23
C ALA A 409 39.20 -17.52 -3.21
N TYR A 410 37.88 -17.37 -3.14
CA TYR A 410 37.15 -16.40 -3.96
C TYR A 410 37.54 -14.96 -3.59
N VAL A 411 37.57 -14.62 -2.30
CA VAL A 411 37.97 -13.28 -1.82
C VAL A 411 39.42 -12.95 -2.25
N ARG A 412 40.34 -13.91 -2.18
CA ARG A 412 41.73 -13.72 -2.70
C ARG A 412 41.77 -13.47 -4.21
N HIS A 413 40.85 -14.08 -4.96
CA HIS A 413 40.76 -13.92 -6.41
C HIS A 413 40.23 -12.55 -6.82
N ILE A 414 39.15 -12.07 -6.15
CA ILE A 414 38.52 -10.78 -6.50
C ILE A 414 39.25 -9.58 -5.87
N GLY A 415 39.92 -9.77 -4.72
CA GLY A 415 40.61 -8.71 -3.98
C GLY A 415 39.65 -7.84 -3.15
N ALA A 416 40.21 -6.70 -2.71
CA ALA A 416 39.46 -5.66 -1.99
C ALA A 416 39.42 -4.37 -2.84
N PRO A 417 38.42 -3.44 -2.63
CA PRO A 417 37.40 -3.50 -1.58
C PRO A 417 36.27 -4.49 -1.87
N VAL A 418 35.70 -5.07 -0.81
CA VAL A 418 34.63 -6.08 -0.88
C VAL A 418 33.79 -6.06 0.40
N VAL A 419 32.53 -6.53 0.32
CA VAL A 419 31.65 -6.65 1.48
C VAL A 419 31.40 -8.12 1.77
N VAL A 420 31.66 -8.54 3.01
CA VAL A 420 31.41 -9.89 3.52
C VAL A 420 30.24 -9.85 4.48
N LYS A 421 29.22 -10.70 4.25
CA LYS A 421 27.97 -10.71 5.03
C LYS A 421 27.65 -12.12 5.51
N ALA A 422 27.35 -12.30 6.79
CA ALA A 422 26.68 -13.50 7.29
C ALA A 422 25.23 -13.54 6.74
N ASP A 423 24.74 -14.71 6.31
CA ASP A 423 23.47 -14.81 5.56
C ASP A 423 22.23 -14.52 6.42
N GLY A 424 22.18 -15.00 7.67
CA GLY A 424 21.02 -14.88 8.54
C GLY A 424 20.92 -13.54 9.29
N LEU A 425 19.97 -13.50 10.24
CA LEU A 425 19.74 -12.35 11.12
C LEU A 425 20.95 -12.19 12.08
N ALA A 426 21.71 -11.12 11.94
CA ALA A 426 22.89 -10.81 12.75
C ALA A 426 22.81 -9.41 13.41
N ALA A 427 21.62 -8.82 13.51
CA ALA A 427 21.38 -7.50 14.14
C ALA A 427 22.32 -6.40 13.62
N GLY A 428 22.62 -6.39 12.31
CA GLY A 428 23.52 -5.41 11.67
C GLY A 428 25.01 -5.64 11.93
N LYS A 429 25.40 -6.63 12.75
CA LYS A 429 26.80 -6.93 13.10
C LYS A 429 27.48 -7.90 12.12
N GLY A 430 26.71 -8.63 11.33
CA GLY A 430 27.21 -9.61 10.36
C GLY A 430 27.61 -9.01 9.00
N VAL A 431 27.83 -7.70 8.89
CA VAL A 431 28.23 -7.02 7.65
C VAL A 431 29.61 -6.36 7.85
N ILE A 432 30.59 -6.83 7.11
CA ILE A 432 31.98 -6.37 7.19
C ILE A 432 32.35 -5.73 5.85
N VAL A 433 32.53 -4.41 5.86
CA VAL A 433 33.04 -3.65 4.71
C VAL A 433 34.54 -3.65 4.79
N ALA A 434 35.18 -4.41 3.92
CA ALA A 434 36.63 -4.58 3.89
C ALA A 434 37.26 -3.77 2.75
N THR A 435 38.11 -2.80 3.10
CA THR A 435 38.89 -2.00 2.15
C THR A 435 40.20 -2.65 1.79
N GLU A 436 40.65 -3.62 2.60
CA GLU A 436 41.89 -4.37 2.42
C GLU A 436 41.60 -5.88 2.45
N LEU A 437 42.47 -6.64 1.73
CA LEU A 437 42.28 -8.08 1.57
C LEU A 437 42.29 -8.83 2.90
N GLU A 438 43.18 -8.48 3.83
CA GLU A 438 43.28 -9.20 5.11
C GLU A 438 42.06 -8.96 5.98
N GLN A 439 41.47 -7.74 5.95
CA GLN A 439 40.21 -7.45 6.61
C GLN A 439 39.07 -8.32 6.06
N ALA A 440 39.03 -8.52 4.73
CA ALA A 440 38.05 -9.37 4.10
C ALA A 440 38.18 -10.84 4.52
N LEU A 441 39.41 -11.36 4.57
CA LEU A 441 39.70 -12.73 5.02
C LEU A 441 39.41 -12.93 6.50
N GLU A 442 39.66 -11.94 7.34
CA GLU A 442 39.31 -11.96 8.76
C GLU A 442 37.80 -11.97 8.93
N GLY A 443 37.08 -11.14 8.17
CA GLY A 443 35.60 -11.14 8.14
C GLY A 443 35.03 -12.49 7.72
N VAL A 444 35.59 -13.16 6.72
CA VAL A 444 35.19 -14.53 6.34
C VAL A 444 35.37 -15.50 7.51
N ARG A 445 36.53 -15.47 8.17
CA ARG A 445 36.83 -16.34 9.34
C ARG A 445 35.86 -16.05 10.48
N GLU A 446 35.61 -14.78 10.77
CA GLU A 446 34.65 -14.38 11.80
C GLU A 446 33.23 -14.92 11.51
N CYS A 447 32.76 -14.81 10.27
CA CYS A 447 31.45 -15.36 9.88
C CYS A 447 31.38 -16.88 10.12
N PHE A 448 32.39 -17.64 9.71
CA PHE A 448 32.40 -19.10 9.87
C PHE A 448 32.82 -19.59 11.28
N SER A 449 33.27 -18.69 12.16
CA SER A 449 33.71 -19.06 13.51
C SER A 449 32.58 -19.52 14.46
N GLY A 450 31.32 -19.39 14.07
CA GLY A 450 30.15 -19.62 14.91
C GLY A 450 29.76 -18.39 15.76
N HIS A 451 30.44 -17.25 15.62
CA HIS A 451 30.13 -16.01 16.33
C HIS A 451 28.71 -15.52 16.05
N PHE A 452 28.21 -15.76 14.83
CA PHE A 452 26.86 -15.40 14.41
C PHE A 452 25.86 -16.58 14.46
N GLY A 453 26.21 -17.69 15.16
CA GLY A 453 25.34 -18.88 15.23
C GLY A 453 25.05 -19.42 13.83
N ASP A 454 23.80 -19.87 13.61
CA ASP A 454 23.34 -20.43 12.35
C ASP A 454 23.40 -19.42 11.17
N ALA A 455 23.37 -18.11 11.47
CA ALA A 455 23.49 -17.06 10.46
C ALA A 455 24.86 -17.07 9.75
N GLY A 456 25.91 -17.57 10.41
CA GLY A 456 27.26 -17.74 9.85
C GLY A 456 27.46 -19.00 9.02
N ALA A 457 26.48 -19.91 8.94
CA ALA A 457 26.58 -21.16 8.17
C ALA A 457 26.70 -20.91 6.65
N THR A 458 26.19 -19.77 6.18
CA THR A 458 26.35 -19.29 4.82
C THR A 458 26.90 -17.86 4.83
N VAL A 459 27.85 -17.58 3.94
CA VAL A 459 28.47 -16.26 3.80
C VAL A 459 28.22 -15.73 2.39
N VAL A 460 27.76 -14.49 2.30
CA VAL A 460 27.57 -13.78 1.02
C VAL A 460 28.69 -12.76 0.87
N VAL A 461 29.41 -12.83 -0.25
CA VAL A 461 30.45 -11.87 -0.64
C VAL A 461 29.91 -10.99 -1.75
N GLU A 462 29.98 -9.68 -1.58
CA GLU A 462 29.42 -8.68 -2.51
C GLU A 462 30.47 -7.67 -2.99
N GLU A 463 30.27 -7.17 -4.20
CA GLU A 463 30.95 -5.99 -4.73
C GLU A 463 30.77 -4.80 -3.77
N PHE A 464 31.84 -4.04 -3.56
CA PHE A 464 31.75 -2.77 -2.84
C PHE A 464 31.12 -1.70 -3.74
N LEU A 465 30.02 -1.12 -3.31
CA LEU A 465 29.33 -0.04 -4.03
C LEU A 465 29.67 1.32 -3.43
N GLU A 466 29.81 2.33 -4.30
CA GLU A 466 30.08 3.72 -3.93
C GLU A 466 28.89 4.63 -4.25
N GLY A 467 28.58 5.53 -3.32
CA GLY A 467 27.52 6.52 -3.45
C GLY A 467 26.89 6.89 -2.11
N PRO A 468 25.94 7.82 -2.06
CA PRO A 468 25.13 8.06 -0.88
C PRO A 468 24.11 6.94 -0.68
N GLU A 469 23.91 6.52 0.58
CA GLU A 469 22.87 5.57 0.95
C GLU A 469 21.52 6.27 1.04
N CYS A 470 20.45 5.54 0.74
CA CYS A 470 19.06 5.98 0.90
C CYS A 470 18.18 4.81 1.31
N SER A 471 17.32 5.03 2.29
CA SER A 471 16.27 4.09 2.68
C SER A 471 14.96 4.47 1.98
N LEU A 472 14.34 3.52 1.31
CA LEU A 472 12.95 3.60 0.85
C LEU A 472 12.17 2.49 1.51
N LEU A 473 11.14 2.85 2.26
CA LEU A 473 10.17 1.92 2.79
C LEU A 473 8.95 1.95 1.88
N ALA A 474 8.41 0.79 1.56
CA ALA A 474 7.16 0.71 0.82
C ALA A 474 6.18 -0.24 1.48
N LEU A 475 4.92 0.12 1.47
CA LEU A 475 3.83 -0.75 1.88
C LEU A 475 3.34 -1.55 0.68
N THR A 476 2.97 -2.80 0.90
CA THR A 476 2.42 -3.64 -0.16
C THR A 476 1.34 -4.59 0.35
N ASP A 477 0.38 -4.86 -0.52
CA ASP A 477 -0.68 -5.86 -0.34
C ASP A 477 -0.41 -7.15 -1.14
N GLY A 478 0.83 -7.35 -1.59
CA GLY A 478 1.24 -8.47 -2.46
C GLY A 478 0.95 -8.24 -3.94
N THR A 479 0.40 -7.10 -4.30
CA THR A 479 0.11 -6.74 -5.71
C THR A 479 0.52 -5.31 -6.04
N TYR A 480 0.23 -4.39 -5.15
CA TYR A 480 0.49 -2.97 -5.32
C TYR A 480 1.50 -2.47 -4.29
N VAL A 481 2.44 -1.64 -4.73
CA VAL A 481 3.46 -1.02 -3.87
C VAL A 481 3.15 0.46 -3.69
N VAL A 482 3.07 0.92 -2.45
CA VAL A 482 2.92 2.33 -2.09
C VAL A 482 4.19 2.79 -1.37
N PRO A 483 5.02 3.63 -2.01
CA PRO A 483 6.25 4.11 -1.38
C PRO A 483 5.93 5.05 -0.23
N LEU A 484 6.73 4.97 0.83
CA LEU A 484 6.77 5.95 1.90
C LEU A 484 7.80 7.04 1.59
N ALA A 485 7.90 8.04 2.45
CA ALA A 485 8.92 9.06 2.30
C ALA A 485 10.32 8.46 2.45
N THR A 486 11.26 8.91 1.64
CA THR A 486 12.66 8.50 1.74
C THR A 486 13.29 8.95 3.05
N ALA A 487 14.27 8.19 3.53
CA ALA A 487 15.03 8.54 4.72
C ALA A 487 16.54 8.25 4.51
N GLN A 488 17.38 8.84 5.34
CA GLN A 488 18.78 8.52 5.38
C GLN A 488 19.27 8.33 6.82
N ASP A 489 19.75 7.14 7.11
CA ASP A 489 20.27 6.71 8.40
C ASP A 489 21.79 6.98 8.53
N HIS A 490 22.27 7.05 9.77
CA HIS A 490 23.69 7.17 10.15
C HIS A 490 24.09 5.92 10.94
N LYS A 491 24.69 4.96 10.26
CA LYS A 491 24.95 3.61 10.81
C LYS A 491 26.18 3.52 11.74
N ARG A 492 27.14 4.44 11.63
CA ARG A 492 28.35 4.44 12.46
C ARG A 492 28.10 5.08 13.83
N ALA A 493 28.80 4.54 14.85
CA ALA A 493 28.58 4.90 16.26
C ALA A 493 28.99 6.34 16.60
N TYR A 494 29.99 6.92 15.90
CA TYR A 494 30.61 8.20 16.22
C TYR A 494 30.50 9.18 15.06
N ASP A 495 30.73 10.47 15.36
CA ASP A 495 30.76 11.55 14.40
C ASP A 495 31.71 11.26 13.23
N ASP A 496 31.47 11.87 12.07
CA ASP A 496 32.20 11.68 10.82
C ASP A 496 32.21 10.23 10.31
N ASP A 497 31.13 9.51 10.57
CA ASP A 497 30.97 8.08 10.23
C ASP A 497 32.12 7.18 10.71
N LYS A 498 32.59 7.43 11.93
CA LYS A 498 33.63 6.64 12.58
C LYS A 498 33.08 5.59 13.53
N GLY A 499 33.96 4.65 13.90
CA GLY A 499 33.61 3.59 14.86
C GLY A 499 32.85 2.40 14.21
N PRO A 500 32.36 1.48 15.05
CA PRO A 500 31.64 0.29 14.58
C PRO A 500 30.27 0.61 13.98
N ASN A 501 29.76 -0.31 13.17
CA ASN A 501 28.37 -0.28 12.70
C ASN A 501 27.40 -0.49 13.88
N THR A 502 26.23 0.15 13.78
CA THR A 502 25.16 0.09 14.77
C THR A 502 23.81 -0.19 14.07
N GLY A 503 22.72 -0.25 14.81
CA GLY A 503 21.37 -0.25 14.27
C GLY A 503 20.88 1.13 13.79
N GLY A 504 21.77 2.16 13.78
CA GLY A 504 21.43 3.55 13.45
C GLY A 504 21.56 4.47 14.67
N MET A 505 22.30 5.58 14.51
CA MET A 505 22.53 6.60 15.53
C MET A 505 21.76 7.88 15.29
N GLY A 506 20.98 7.92 14.22
CA GLY A 506 20.12 9.03 13.84
C GLY A 506 19.76 8.98 12.36
N VAL A 507 18.72 9.68 12.00
CA VAL A 507 18.08 9.58 10.69
C VAL A 507 17.38 10.89 10.36
N TYR A 508 17.19 11.18 9.09
CA TYR A 508 16.36 12.29 8.64
C TYR A 508 15.49 11.92 7.42
N SER A 509 14.40 12.63 7.24
CA SER A 509 13.44 12.46 6.13
C SER A 509 12.88 13.82 5.67
N PRO A 510 12.71 14.06 4.34
CA PRO A 510 13.04 13.17 3.23
C PRO A 510 14.56 13.10 3.00
N GLY A 511 15.02 12.14 2.17
CA GLY A 511 16.39 12.12 1.68
C GLY A 511 16.59 13.22 0.62
N PRO A 512 17.30 14.32 0.89
CA PRO A 512 17.35 15.49 0.00
C PRO A 512 18.15 15.25 -1.28
N PHE A 513 18.91 14.15 -1.34
CA PHE A 513 19.75 13.82 -2.49
C PHE A 513 19.09 12.96 -3.54
N VAL A 514 17.86 12.50 -3.27
CA VAL A 514 17.12 11.63 -4.15
C VAL A 514 16.39 12.46 -5.21
N THR A 515 16.73 12.26 -6.47
CA THR A 515 15.99 12.87 -7.58
C THR A 515 14.67 12.14 -7.84
N ASN A 516 13.71 12.81 -8.49
CA ASN A 516 12.45 12.19 -8.88
C ASN A 516 12.64 10.97 -9.79
N GLU A 517 13.69 10.97 -10.62
CA GLU A 517 14.03 9.86 -11.49
C GLU A 517 14.55 8.66 -10.67
N GLU A 518 15.49 8.89 -9.75
CA GLU A 518 16.00 7.85 -8.85
C GLU A 518 14.88 7.27 -7.96
N LEU A 519 14.00 8.13 -7.43
CA LEU A 519 12.84 7.68 -6.66
C LEU A 519 11.93 6.78 -7.51
N SER A 520 11.64 7.17 -8.74
CA SER A 520 10.81 6.37 -9.65
C SER A 520 11.45 5.02 -9.97
N GLN A 521 12.78 4.98 -10.11
CA GLN A 521 13.55 3.75 -10.33
C GLN A 521 13.50 2.84 -9.08
N MET A 522 13.68 3.40 -7.87
CA MET A 522 13.60 2.64 -6.62
C MET A 522 12.20 2.02 -6.42
N ILE A 523 11.13 2.78 -6.67
CA ILE A 523 9.74 2.29 -6.60
C ILE A 523 9.54 1.14 -7.60
N ALA A 524 10.04 1.29 -8.83
CA ALA A 524 9.93 0.25 -9.85
C ALA A 524 10.75 -1.01 -9.48
N ILE A 525 11.85 -0.87 -8.75
CA ILE A 525 12.64 -1.98 -8.21
C ILE A 525 11.81 -2.75 -7.18
N GLU A 526 11.22 -2.07 -6.20
CA GLU A 526 10.38 -2.70 -5.17
C GLU A 526 9.15 -3.39 -5.78
N GLN A 527 8.49 -2.76 -6.74
CA GLN A 527 7.36 -3.39 -7.44
C GLN A 527 7.79 -4.67 -8.17
N ARG A 528 8.96 -4.69 -8.84
CA ARG A 528 9.48 -5.89 -9.51
C ARG A 528 9.77 -7.03 -8.54
N VAL A 529 10.25 -6.71 -7.33
CA VAL A 529 10.46 -7.71 -6.27
C VAL A 529 9.13 -8.33 -5.83
N VAL A 530 8.12 -7.49 -5.55
CA VAL A 530 6.77 -7.96 -5.17
C VAL A 530 6.16 -8.80 -6.29
N ASP A 531 6.26 -8.35 -7.54
CA ASP A 531 5.76 -9.09 -8.71
C ASP A 531 6.46 -10.46 -8.87
N GLN A 532 7.78 -10.52 -8.60
CA GLN A 532 8.55 -11.76 -8.69
C GLN A 532 8.16 -12.74 -7.58
N LEU A 533 8.07 -12.27 -6.34
CA LEU A 533 7.60 -13.09 -5.21
C LEU A 533 6.21 -13.67 -5.50
N LYS A 534 5.29 -12.86 -6.02
CA LYS A 534 3.95 -13.30 -6.43
C LYS A 534 3.98 -14.38 -7.51
N LYS A 535 4.87 -14.28 -8.52
CA LYS A 535 5.07 -15.32 -9.55
C LYS A 535 5.59 -16.64 -8.96
N GLU A 536 6.34 -16.57 -7.88
CA GLU A 536 6.86 -17.72 -7.13
C GLU A 536 5.84 -18.29 -6.12
N GLY A 537 4.63 -17.73 -6.08
CA GLY A 537 3.57 -18.15 -5.15
C GLY A 537 3.73 -17.63 -3.73
N ILE A 538 4.62 -16.64 -3.52
CA ILE A 538 4.87 -16.01 -2.24
C ILE A 538 4.12 -14.67 -2.20
N ASN A 539 3.07 -14.61 -1.39
CA ASN A 539 2.34 -13.35 -1.15
C ASN A 539 3.08 -12.51 -0.11
N TYR A 540 3.54 -11.32 -0.51
CA TYR A 540 4.21 -10.38 0.38
C TYR A 540 3.26 -9.25 0.78
N SER A 541 2.71 -9.29 1.98
CA SER A 541 1.85 -8.24 2.53
C SER A 541 2.52 -7.63 3.76
N GLY A 542 2.74 -6.31 3.76
CA GLY A 542 3.43 -5.63 4.85
C GLY A 542 4.31 -4.48 4.37
N CYS A 543 5.40 -4.23 5.11
CA CYS A 543 6.42 -3.25 4.74
C CYS A 543 7.62 -3.95 4.10
N LEU A 544 7.94 -3.58 2.87
CA LEU A 544 9.20 -3.91 2.21
C LEU A 544 10.13 -2.70 2.34
N TYR A 545 11.25 -2.88 3.01
CA TYR A 545 12.23 -1.82 3.16
C TYR A 545 13.43 -2.11 2.25
N GLY A 546 13.66 -1.26 1.25
CA GLY A 546 14.84 -1.28 0.40
C GLY A 546 15.92 -0.33 0.92
N GLY A 547 17.10 -0.87 1.24
CA GLY A 547 18.33 -0.10 1.41
C GLY A 547 19.01 0.08 0.05
N PHE A 548 19.22 1.32 -0.39
CA PHE A 548 19.77 1.63 -1.71
C PHE A 548 21.09 2.37 -1.61
N MET A 549 22.00 2.09 -2.56
CA MET A 549 23.14 2.92 -2.89
C MET A 549 22.83 3.70 -4.17
N LEU A 550 22.90 5.02 -4.12
CA LEU A 550 22.70 5.89 -5.28
C LEU A 550 24.02 6.00 -6.05
N THR A 551 24.29 5.01 -6.89
CA THR A 551 25.54 4.94 -7.66
C THR A 551 25.51 5.87 -8.89
N LYS A 552 26.63 6.01 -9.59
CA LYS A 552 26.70 6.74 -10.88
C LYS A 552 25.83 6.12 -11.99
N ASP A 553 25.56 4.82 -11.87
CA ASP A 553 24.77 4.06 -12.85
C ASP A 553 23.29 3.94 -12.44
N GLY A 554 22.86 4.66 -11.39
CA GLY A 554 21.53 4.64 -10.81
C GLY A 554 21.45 3.89 -9.48
N PRO A 555 20.26 3.77 -8.89
CA PRO A 555 20.05 3.09 -7.62
C PRO A 555 20.33 1.58 -7.72
N LYS A 556 21.16 1.06 -6.81
CA LYS A 556 21.39 -0.37 -6.61
C LYS A 556 20.95 -0.78 -5.21
N VAL A 557 20.30 -1.93 -5.08
CA VAL A 557 19.86 -2.46 -3.79
C VAL A 557 21.05 -3.01 -3.00
N LEU A 558 21.20 -2.56 -1.76
CA LEU A 558 22.14 -3.11 -0.78
C LEU A 558 21.54 -4.33 -0.07
N GLU A 559 20.32 -4.16 0.42
CA GLU A 559 19.56 -5.19 1.14
C GLU A 559 18.07 -4.88 1.14
N PHE A 560 17.25 -5.90 1.44
CA PHE A 560 15.85 -5.72 1.81
C PHE A 560 15.64 -6.14 3.26
N ASN A 561 14.76 -5.40 3.96
CA ASN A 561 14.24 -5.80 5.25
C ASN A 561 12.72 -6.00 5.13
N ALA A 562 12.17 -6.92 5.91
CA ALA A 562 10.79 -7.38 5.81
C ALA A 562 9.83 -6.66 6.78
N ARG A 563 10.19 -5.48 7.24
CA ARG A 563 9.48 -4.72 8.28
C ARG A 563 9.84 -3.23 8.20
N PHE A 564 9.16 -2.41 8.99
CA PHE A 564 9.53 -1.02 9.20
C PHE A 564 10.99 -0.88 9.67
N GLY A 565 11.67 0.15 9.23
CA GLY A 565 13.04 0.48 9.65
C GLY A 565 13.10 1.06 11.07
N ASP A 566 14.24 0.92 11.71
CA ASP A 566 14.56 1.52 13.00
C ASP A 566 15.99 2.07 12.98
N PRO A 567 16.19 3.41 12.81
CA PRO A 567 15.26 4.47 13.24
C PRO A 567 14.44 5.18 12.15
N GLU A 568 14.29 4.68 10.92
CA GLU A 568 13.60 5.37 9.83
C GLU A 568 12.13 5.67 10.14
N THR A 569 11.44 4.74 10.80
CA THR A 569 10.02 4.90 11.18
C THR A 569 9.78 6.14 12.00
N GLN A 570 10.72 6.51 12.87
CA GLN A 570 10.64 7.65 13.76
C GLN A 570 10.68 9.01 13.05
N VAL A 571 11.09 9.06 11.78
CA VAL A 571 11.06 10.28 10.95
C VAL A 571 10.05 10.20 9.80
N VAL A 572 9.68 9.00 9.37
CA VAL A 572 8.75 8.79 8.26
C VAL A 572 7.30 8.92 8.75
N LEU A 573 6.90 8.19 9.80
CA LEU A 573 5.52 8.18 10.27
C LEU A 573 5.00 9.54 10.78
N PRO A 574 5.78 10.38 11.50
CA PRO A 574 5.31 11.70 11.92
C PRO A 574 4.94 12.63 10.75
N ARG A 575 5.50 12.38 9.56
CA ARG A 575 5.21 13.14 8.34
C ARG A 575 4.02 12.58 7.56
N LEU A 576 3.57 11.36 7.87
CA LEU A 576 2.47 10.71 7.16
C LEU A 576 1.14 11.45 7.43
N GLN A 577 0.49 11.86 6.34
CA GLN A 577 -0.88 12.38 6.32
C GLN A 577 -1.79 11.28 5.75
N GLY A 578 -2.46 10.56 6.62
CA GLY A 578 -3.31 9.44 6.27
C GLY A 578 -3.63 8.60 7.51
N ASP A 579 -4.69 7.83 7.45
CA ASP A 579 -5.10 6.95 8.53
C ASP A 579 -4.26 5.67 8.53
N LEU A 580 -3.30 5.55 9.46
CA LEU A 580 -2.39 4.41 9.49
C LEU A 580 -3.12 3.09 9.73
N VAL A 581 -4.17 3.04 10.57
CA VAL A 581 -4.95 1.82 10.81
C VAL A 581 -5.57 1.32 9.51
N SER A 582 -6.23 2.21 8.75
CA SER A 582 -6.82 1.88 7.45
C SER A 582 -5.77 1.40 6.44
N ILE A 583 -4.60 2.04 6.42
CA ILE A 583 -3.50 1.68 5.51
C ILE A 583 -2.96 0.28 5.84
N LEU A 584 -2.71 -0.03 7.13
CA LEU A 584 -2.19 -1.34 7.54
C LEU A 584 -3.21 -2.46 7.29
N MET A 585 -4.49 -2.21 7.57
CA MET A 585 -5.58 -3.14 7.22
C MET A 585 -5.64 -3.38 5.71
N ALA A 586 -5.43 -2.34 4.91
CA ALA A 586 -5.46 -2.45 3.46
C ALA A 586 -4.31 -3.27 2.88
N CYS A 587 -3.17 -3.31 3.55
CA CYS A 587 -2.08 -4.23 3.18
C CYS A 587 -2.52 -5.70 3.30
N ASP A 588 -3.24 -6.04 4.37
CA ASP A 588 -3.68 -7.42 4.62
C ASP A 588 -4.84 -7.85 3.70
N ASN A 589 -5.81 -6.95 3.47
CA ASN A 589 -7.03 -7.27 2.74
C ASN A 589 -6.98 -7.00 1.22
N GLY A 590 -5.82 -6.59 0.68
CA GLY A 590 -5.62 -6.38 -0.76
C GLY A 590 -6.29 -5.12 -1.32
N THR A 591 -6.45 -4.07 -0.50
CA THR A 591 -7.13 -2.83 -0.90
C THR A 591 -6.22 -1.59 -0.83
N LEU A 592 -4.90 -1.78 -0.74
CA LEU A 592 -3.92 -0.71 -0.54
C LEU A 592 -3.99 0.38 -1.62
N ARG A 593 -4.31 0.01 -2.86
CA ARG A 593 -4.48 0.94 -3.98
C ARG A 593 -5.53 2.03 -3.72
N HIS A 594 -6.49 1.78 -2.82
CA HIS A 594 -7.58 2.69 -2.49
C HIS A 594 -7.26 3.60 -1.30
N GLN A 595 -6.11 3.40 -0.64
CA GLN A 595 -5.72 4.22 0.49
C GLN A 595 -5.10 5.54 0.05
N GLN A 596 -5.36 6.57 0.85
CA GLN A 596 -4.71 7.87 0.69
C GLN A 596 -3.42 7.88 1.52
N VAL A 597 -2.29 8.01 0.83
CA VAL A 597 -0.97 8.19 1.45
C VAL A 597 -0.39 9.49 0.92
N SER A 598 -0.20 10.46 1.79
CA SER A 598 0.40 11.76 1.48
C SER A 598 1.31 12.20 2.62
N TRP A 599 2.10 13.23 2.37
CA TRP A 599 3.16 13.67 3.28
C TRP A 599 3.00 15.14 3.63
N SER A 600 3.34 15.51 4.86
CA SER A 600 3.48 16.90 5.24
C SER A 600 4.68 17.53 4.53
N ASP A 601 4.63 18.84 4.32
CA ASP A 601 5.74 19.61 3.76
C ASP A 601 6.92 19.78 4.74
N THR A 602 6.75 19.37 6.01
CA THR A 602 7.81 19.43 7.02
C THR A 602 8.88 18.39 6.75
N VAL A 603 10.08 18.64 7.22
CA VAL A 603 11.17 17.66 7.33
C VAL A 603 11.27 17.13 8.75
N ALA A 604 11.90 15.98 8.91
CA ALA A 604 12.11 15.37 10.24
C ALA A 604 13.58 14.99 10.43
N VAL A 605 14.10 15.24 11.63
CA VAL A 605 15.43 14.82 12.08
C VAL A 605 15.27 14.08 13.42
N SER A 606 15.85 12.89 13.53
CA SER A 606 15.84 12.08 14.76
C SER A 606 17.26 11.77 15.20
N VAL A 607 17.57 12.07 16.45
CA VAL A 607 18.86 11.79 17.10
C VAL A 607 18.67 10.65 18.10
N VAL A 608 19.54 9.63 18.04
CA VAL A 608 19.52 8.51 18.98
C VAL A 608 20.38 8.84 20.19
N LEU A 609 19.77 8.72 21.38
CA LEU A 609 20.49 8.72 22.65
C LEU A 609 20.77 7.26 23.04
N ALA A 610 22.04 6.91 23.16
CA ALA A 610 22.50 5.56 23.45
C ALA A 610 23.22 5.48 24.80
N SER A 611 23.30 4.27 25.37
CA SER A 611 24.12 3.98 26.55
C SER A 611 25.60 3.97 26.20
N ALA A 612 26.46 4.44 27.12
CA ALA A 612 27.92 4.40 26.94
C ALA A 612 28.41 2.99 26.63
N GLY A 613 29.29 2.88 25.63
CA GLY A 613 29.83 1.61 25.16
C GLY A 613 29.02 0.91 24.06
N TYR A 614 27.82 1.42 23.70
CA TYR A 614 27.07 0.91 22.56
C TYR A 614 27.84 1.09 21.25
N PRO A 615 27.90 0.10 20.33
CA PRO A 615 27.11 -1.14 20.24
C PRO A 615 27.74 -2.36 20.94
N SER A 616 28.84 -2.19 21.66
CA SER A 616 29.52 -3.30 22.39
C SER A 616 28.80 -3.60 23.72
N SER A 617 29.50 -3.53 24.83
CA SER A 617 28.92 -3.72 26.17
C SER A 617 28.47 -2.40 26.77
N TYR A 618 27.32 -2.38 27.44
CA TYR A 618 26.77 -1.20 28.09
C TYR A 618 26.05 -1.57 29.38
N GLU A 619 26.04 -0.63 30.33
CA GLU A 619 25.29 -0.74 31.58
C GLU A 619 23.84 -0.35 31.42
N LYS A 620 22.95 -0.96 32.22
CA LYS A 620 21.52 -0.68 32.30
C LYS A 620 21.15 -0.10 33.66
N GLY A 621 19.90 0.37 33.79
CA GLY A 621 19.34 0.83 35.08
C GLY A 621 19.71 2.27 35.45
N LYS A 622 20.27 3.07 34.53
CA LYS A 622 20.54 4.49 34.75
C LYS A 622 19.23 5.30 34.65
N GLU A 623 18.94 6.12 35.67
CA GLU A 623 17.75 6.96 35.68
C GLU A 623 17.80 8.00 34.54
N ILE A 624 16.68 8.17 33.84
CA ILE A 624 16.52 9.12 32.74
C ILE A 624 15.64 10.25 33.19
N THR A 625 16.10 11.48 33.02
CA THR A 625 15.37 12.70 33.40
C THR A 625 15.23 13.63 32.20
N GLY A 626 14.27 14.59 32.25
CA GLY A 626 14.09 15.64 31.25
C GLY A 626 13.27 15.26 30.02
N ILE A 627 12.72 14.03 29.92
CA ILE A 627 11.91 13.59 28.79
C ILE A 627 10.70 14.50 28.60
N GLU A 628 9.95 14.77 29.67
CA GLU A 628 8.75 15.62 29.60
C GLU A 628 9.09 17.05 29.17
N ALA A 629 10.21 17.61 29.65
CA ALA A 629 10.66 18.94 29.24
C ALA A 629 11.00 18.99 27.74
N ALA A 630 11.67 17.95 27.22
CA ALA A 630 11.97 17.83 25.79
C ALA A 630 10.69 17.74 24.94
N GLN A 631 9.70 16.99 25.39
CA GLN A 631 8.40 16.84 24.70
C GLN A 631 7.54 18.09 24.71
N GLN A 632 7.83 19.11 25.53
CA GLN A 632 7.15 20.41 25.51
C GLN A 632 7.64 21.31 24.36
N LEU A 633 8.78 21.01 23.74
CA LEU A 633 9.25 21.78 22.58
C LEU A 633 8.34 21.49 21.37
N GLU A 634 7.99 22.53 20.64
CA GLU A 634 7.09 22.44 19.50
C GLU A 634 7.66 21.52 18.40
N GLY A 635 6.85 20.55 17.96
CA GLY A 635 7.21 19.61 16.91
C GLY A 635 8.21 18.54 17.36
N VAL A 636 8.48 18.39 18.66
CA VAL A 636 9.36 17.37 19.23
C VAL A 636 8.55 16.15 19.71
N SER A 637 9.05 14.97 19.38
CA SER A 637 8.58 13.68 19.92
C SER A 637 9.76 12.89 20.44
N VAL A 638 9.60 12.27 21.62
CA VAL A 638 10.62 11.39 22.22
C VAL A 638 10.11 9.97 22.20
N TYR A 639 10.67 9.13 21.33
CA TYR A 639 10.32 7.72 21.25
C TYR A 639 11.26 6.88 22.11
N HIS A 640 10.69 6.12 23.03
CA HIS A 640 11.42 5.18 23.87
C HIS A 640 11.82 3.93 23.08
N ALA A 641 13.05 3.50 23.26
CA ALA A 641 13.56 2.22 22.76
C ALA A 641 13.97 1.36 23.95
N GLY A 642 15.25 1.26 24.27
CA GLY A 642 15.74 0.50 25.39
C GLY A 642 15.50 1.19 26.75
N THR A 643 14.26 1.31 27.17
CA THR A 643 13.85 1.87 28.46
C THR A 643 12.97 0.91 29.23
N ALA A 644 13.01 0.99 30.57
CA ALA A 644 12.11 0.30 31.46
C ALA A 644 11.57 1.27 32.54
N GLN A 645 10.44 0.92 33.14
CA GLN A 645 9.91 1.62 34.31
C GLN A 645 10.20 0.80 35.54
N THR A 646 10.73 1.44 36.57
CA THR A 646 10.96 0.81 37.90
C THR A 646 9.67 0.76 38.71
N GLU A 647 9.65 0.01 39.83
CA GLU A 647 8.48 -0.08 40.69
C GLU A 647 8.07 1.27 41.32
N ASP A 648 9.02 2.18 41.54
CA ASP A 648 8.79 3.56 41.98
C ASP A 648 8.43 4.54 40.85
N GLY A 649 8.18 4.02 39.64
CA GLY A 649 7.69 4.80 38.49
C GLY A 649 8.75 5.56 37.69
N LYS A 650 10.03 5.43 38.02
CA LYS A 650 11.12 6.09 37.26
C LYS A 650 11.41 5.38 35.94
N ILE A 651 11.77 6.15 34.96
CA ILE A 651 12.26 5.61 33.68
C ILE A 651 13.76 5.44 33.76
N VAL A 652 14.24 4.24 33.36
CA VAL A 652 15.66 3.87 33.38
C VAL A 652 16.10 3.27 32.05
N THR A 653 17.40 3.30 31.78
CA THR A 653 18.01 2.64 30.61
C THR A 653 17.88 1.11 30.72
N ALA A 654 17.46 0.45 29.64
CA ALA A 654 17.32 -1.01 29.55
C ALA A 654 17.96 -1.61 28.29
N GLY A 655 18.50 -0.77 27.38
CA GLY A 655 19.08 -1.19 26.12
C GLY A 655 20.23 -0.32 25.65
N GLY A 656 20.81 -0.64 24.50
CA GLY A 656 21.91 0.10 23.89
C GLY A 656 21.44 1.44 23.29
N ARG A 657 20.49 1.42 22.35
CA ARG A 657 19.73 2.62 21.95
C ARG A 657 18.62 2.82 22.97
N VAL A 658 18.58 3.99 23.61
CA VAL A 658 17.71 4.27 24.76
C VAL A 658 16.49 5.07 24.32
N LEU A 659 16.70 6.20 23.65
CA LEU A 659 15.67 7.12 23.17
C LEU A 659 15.98 7.58 21.74
N ASN A 660 14.91 7.93 20.99
CA ASN A 660 14.98 8.64 19.73
C ASN A 660 14.31 9.99 19.90
N VAL A 661 15.06 11.07 19.75
CA VAL A 661 14.56 12.44 19.86
C VAL A 661 14.33 12.96 18.45
N THR A 662 13.06 13.06 18.06
CA THR A 662 12.64 13.45 16.71
C THR A 662 12.05 14.87 16.74
N ALA A 663 12.47 15.72 15.82
CA ALA A 663 11.89 17.02 15.62
C ALA A 663 11.40 17.23 14.17
N LEU A 664 10.22 17.80 14.02
CA LEU A 664 9.66 18.25 12.75
C LEU A 664 9.77 19.79 12.66
N ALA A 665 10.16 20.26 11.47
CA ALA A 665 10.20 21.69 11.17
C ALA A 665 10.08 21.95 9.66
N PRO A 666 9.89 23.19 9.21
CA PRO A 666 9.88 23.54 7.79
C PRO A 666 11.21 23.31 7.07
N THR A 667 12.34 23.41 7.79
CA THR A 667 13.71 23.25 7.23
C THR A 667 14.55 22.25 8.04
N PHE A 668 15.58 21.68 7.42
CA PHE A 668 16.51 20.78 8.12
C PHE A 668 17.33 21.47 9.19
N GLU A 669 17.68 22.76 8.99
CA GLU A 669 18.36 23.58 9.99
C GLU A 669 17.53 23.68 11.27
N GLU A 670 16.25 24.02 11.15
CA GLU A 670 15.34 24.17 12.28
C GLU A 670 15.05 22.83 12.96
N ALA A 671 14.76 21.76 12.17
CA ALA A 671 14.50 20.43 12.71
C ALA A 671 15.71 19.91 13.49
N ARG A 672 16.91 20.07 12.92
CA ARG A 672 18.15 19.69 13.58
C ARG A 672 18.40 20.46 14.86
N ALA A 673 18.32 21.79 14.81
CA ALA A 673 18.53 22.65 15.99
C ALA A 673 17.58 22.25 17.13
N ARG A 674 16.31 22.05 16.82
CA ARG A 674 15.26 21.66 17.77
C ARG A 674 15.46 20.24 18.34
N ALA A 675 15.90 19.29 17.52
CA ALA A 675 16.22 17.94 17.97
C ALA A 675 17.38 17.94 18.99
N TYR A 676 18.44 18.71 18.73
CA TYR A 676 19.56 18.81 19.67
C TYR A 676 19.24 19.59 20.93
N GLU A 677 18.46 20.69 20.84
CA GLU A 677 17.92 21.39 22.02
C GLU A 677 17.17 20.42 22.92
N ALA A 678 16.31 19.56 22.34
CA ALA A 678 15.59 18.53 23.10
C ALA A 678 16.53 17.45 23.68
N CYS A 679 17.58 17.04 22.94
CA CYS A 679 18.61 16.13 23.44
C CYS A 679 19.35 16.68 24.67
N ASP A 680 19.59 17.99 24.72
CA ASP A 680 20.30 18.65 25.82
C ASP A 680 19.48 18.68 27.11
N LEU A 681 18.14 18.67 27.01
CA LEU A 681 17.24 18.60 28.16
C LEU A 681 17.20 17.19 28.80
N ILE A 682 17.48 16.16 28.01
CA ILE A 682 17.40 14.77 28.48
C ILE A 682 18.76 14.34 29.07
N ASN A 683 18.76 13.77 30.28
CA ASN A 683 19.95 13.36 30.97
C ASN A 683 19.84 11.94 31.53
N PHE A 684 20.93 11.18 31.36
CA PHE A 684 21.23 9.93 32.09
C PHE A 684 22.74 9.69 32.08
N GLU A 685 23.24 8.96 33.09
CA GLU A 685 24.64 8.64 33.23
C GLU A 685 25.15 7.85 32.01
N GLY A 686 26.22 8.33 31.39
CA GLY A 686 26.79 7.69 30.20
C GLY A 686 26.02 7.93 28.92
N LYS A 687 25.24 9.01 28.82
CA LYS A 687 24.55 9.38 27.59
C LYS A 687 25.54 9.56 26.44
N GLN A 688 25.34 8.84 25.34
CA GLN A 688 26.12 8.88 24.11
C GLN A 688 25.22 9.25 22.93
N LEU A 689 25.63 10.19 22.10
CA LEU A 689 24.93 10.57 20.85
C LEU A 689 25.94 11.06 19.82
N ARG A 690 25.51 11.14 18.56
CA ARG A 690 26.27 11.84 17.49
C ARG A 690 25.81 13.29 17.41
N HIS A 691 26.74 14.18 17.05
CA HIS A 691 26.48 15.62 16.91
C HIS A 691 26.32 16.08 15.45
N ASP A 692 26.56 15.18 14.50
CA ASP A 692 26.54 15.45 13.06
C ASP A 692 25.29 14.95 12.33
N ILE A 693 24.26 14.44 13.06
CA ILE A 693 23.02 13.99 12.45
C ILE A 693 22.33 15.15 11.74
N GLY A 694 21.95 14.90 10.47
CA GLY A 694 21.30 15.91 9.61
C GLY A 694 22.25 16.91 8.94
N LEU A 695 23.56 16.94 9.29
CA LEU A 695 24.50 17.86 8.63
C LEU A 695 24.65 17.57 7.12
N LYS A 696 24.64 16.31 6.74
CA LYS A 696 24.68 15.93 5.31
C LYS A 696 23.52 16.52 4.51
N ALA A 697 22.33 16.61 5.12
CA ALA A 697 21.16 17.21 4.47
C ALA A 697 21.35 18.69 4.11
N LEU A 698 22.19 19.39 4.89
CA LEU A 698 22.49 20.82 4.69
C LEU A 698 23.59 21.06 3.64
N GLN A 699 24.46 20.08 3.42
CA GLN A 699 25.63 20.22 2.54
C GLN A 699 25.31 20.01 1.06
N GLY A 700 24.13 19.48 0.75
CA GLY A 700 23.77 19.09 -0.60
C GLY A 700 24.37 17.74 -1.01
N ARG A 701 24.02 17.26 -2.22
CA ARG A 701 24.57 16.00 -2.75
C ARG A 701 26.08 16.14 -2.94
N PRO A 702 26.91 15.19 -2.43
CA PRO A 702 28.33 15.20 -2.74
C PRO A 702 28.56 15.23 -4.26
N GLU A 703 29.42 16.11 -4.75
CA GLU A 703 29.81 16.11 -6.16
C GLU A 703 30.41 14.75 -6.52
N LYS A 704 30.03 14.22 -7.68
CA LYS A 704 30.41 12.90 -8.17
C LYS A 704 31.87 12.84 -8.56
#